data_e29cd3922065c350436d2fadeb090e35
#
_entry.id   e29cd3922065c350436d2fadeb090e35
#
_cell.length_a   1.000
_cell.length_b   1.000
_cell.length_c   1.000
_cell.angle_alpha   90.00
_cell.angle_beta   90.00
_cell.angle_gamma   90.00
#
_symmetry.space_group_name_H-M   'P 1'
#
loop_
_entity.id
_entity.type
_entity.pdbx_description
1 polymer ?
#
loop_
_entity_poly.entity_id
_entity_poly.type
_entity_poly.pdbx_seq_one_letter_code
_entity_poly.pdbx_strand_id
1 'polypeptide(L)'
;MLKATGVAAVAAAVPLTAGRSPAAAATVPPVQAEVGVSTYPFDPGQVRLTGGRWLDNQNRTLAYLRFVDVDRLLYVFRATHGLSTDGAAPNGGWDAPGFPFRSHVQGHFLSAWAQAYAALGDTVCRDKAVAVVAAMARCQANNAARGFTAGYLSGFPESDFTALEAGTLTNGNVPYYCVHKTMAGLLDVWRLVGSTQARDVLLALAGWVDARTANLGYSRMQAVLGTEFGGMTEVLADLHLQTGDRRWLTVAQRFEHAAVLDPLAAGQDRLDGLHANTQLPKWIGAARAYKATGTTRYRDIAANAWDITTGAHTYAIGANSQAEHFRAPNAIVAYLTNDTCELCNSYNLQKLTRELWLLAPDRADYFDLYERDLLNHTIGGQNPADPHGHITYFTPLKAGGRRGVGPAWGGGTWSTDYGTFWCCQGTALESNTKLAESIYFRSGTTLTVNLFAPSVLDWSQRGITVTQSTAYPVGDTTTLQVTGSVAGTWSLRVRIPAWAAGATLAVNGAVQNTPAAPGSYAVLTRAWSSGDTVTVTLPMQVAAVPANDNPDVVALSYGPTVLCGNHGDAVPAALPALALSSVTRTSSTALAFTATADGASVGLGPFYDAQGYNYSVYWSTGADAGADFRLVNAASGLVLGIKDMSTADGAPALQWTDSGTADHNWSLTVDGTALRLRNAHSGKVLGVQDMSTADGAPVLQWADNGTADHRWEVVDLGDGTHTLRNANSGKALGLLNSSSANGAQAVQHPDNGTSDNRWRFVPDGARRIRNLNSGLVLGVQGMSTADGAPVLQWGDNGTDDHLWSAVVDANGYLRLRNAHSGKVLGVEGGATANGARIVQWADSGTADHRWRLRYGSDGCFRIQCAGGGRVLGVTGMSTAQGAQVVLWDDNGTADHLWRFV
;
A
#
# COMPACT_ATOMS: atom_id res chain seq x y z
N MET A 1 33.81 -13.23 -38.94
CA MET A 1 35.00 -12.53 -38.45
C MET A 1 34.69 -11.03 -38.46
N LEU A 2 34.40 -10.47 -37.33
CA LEU A 2 34.52 -9.03 -37.07
C LEU A 2 34.72 -8.87 -35.55
N LYS A 3 35.87 -8.41 -35.16
CA LYS A 3 36.32 -8.18 -33.78
C LYS A 3 35.61 -6.95 -33.27
N ALA A 4 34.94 -7.08 -32.14
CA ALA A 4 34.52 -5.93 -31.32
C ALA A 4 35.65 -5.59 -30.34
N THR A 5 36.23 -4.43 -30.48
CA THR A 5 37.20 -3.83 -29.56
C THR A 5 36.44 -3.15 -28.45
N GLY A 6 36.61 -3.66 -27.22
CA GLY A 6 36.10 -2.99 -26.00
C GLY A 6 36.94 -1.73 -25.69
N VAL A 7 36.26 -0.63 -25.50
CA VAL A 7 36.84 0.60 -24.94
C VAL A 7 36.57 0.58 -23.45
N ALA A 8 37.60 0.35 -22.66
CA ALA A 8 37.55 0.57 -21.22
C ALA A 8 37.64 2.09 -20.94
N ALA A 9 36.57 2.68 -20.46
CA ALA A 9 36.58 4.05 -19.97
C ALA A 9 37.23 4.08 -18.57
N VAL A 10 38.45 4.55 -18.49
CA VAL A 10 39.10 4.91 -17.24
C VAL A 10 38.48 6.22 -16.76
N ALA A 11 37.69 6.18 -15.71
CA ALA A 11 37.26 7.38 -15.02
C ALA A 11 38.43 8.01 -14.29
N ALA A 12 38.94 9.09 -14.83
CA ALA A 12 39.92 9.95 -14.16
C ALA A 12 39.25 10.64 -12.96
N ALA A 13 39.66 10.32 -11.75
CA ALA A 13 39.28 11.06 -10.54
C ALA A 13 39.81 12.51 -10.65
N VAL A 14 38.89 13.44 -10.87
CA VAL A 14 39.19 14.88 -10.72
C VAL A 14 39.26 15.14 -9.22
N PRO A 15 40.37 15.75 -8.69
CA PRO A 15 40.43 16.12 -7.31
C PRO A 15 39.40 17.22 -7.03
N LEU A 16 38.38 16.92 -6.21
CA LEU A 16 37.48 17.90 -5.65
C LEU A 16 38.27 18.87 -4.79
N THR A 17 38.65 20.04 -5.35
CA THR A 17 39.05 21.16 -4.54
C THR A 17 37.89 21.46 -3.58
N ALA A 18 38.21 21.48 -2.28
CA ALA A 18 37.30 21.88 -1.23
C ALA A 18 36.91 23.35 -1.41
N GLY A 19 35.95 23.59 -2.31
CA GLY A 19 35.26 24.88 -2.41
C GLY A 19 34.47 25.06 -1.13
N ARG A 20 34.65 26.18 -0.44
CA ARG A 20 33.78 26.59 0.67
C ARG A 20 32.32 26.40 0.24
N SER A 21 31.57 25.65 1.04
CA SER A 21 30.14 25.57 0.91
C SER A 21 29.57 26.99 0.81
N PRO A 22 28.64 27.28 -0.15
CA PRO A 22 27.92 28.53 -0.07
C PRO A 22 27.30 28.61 1.33
N ALA A 23 27.37 29.79 1.95
CA ALA A 23 26.79 30.00 3.27
C ALA A 23 25.35 29.46 3.25
N ALA A 24 25.05 28.54 4.17
CA ALA A 24 23.70 28.01 4.29
C ALA A 24 22.72 29.16 4.36
N ALA A 25 21.65 29.09 3.58
CA ALA A 25 20.60 30.11 3.63
C ALA A 25 20.10 30.20 5.07
N ALA A 26 20.14 31.40 5.64
CA ALA A 26 19.66 31.62 7.01
C ALA A 26 18.13 31.40 7.01
N THR A 27 17.67 30.28 7.57
CA THR A 27 16.26 30.02 7.76
C THR A 27 15.69 30.91 8.85
N VAL A 28 14.45 31.37 8.71
CA VAL A 28 13.74 32.13 9.76
C VAL A 28 13.14 31.13 10.75
N PRO A 29 13.69 31.01 11.97
CA PRO A 29 13.19 30.04 12.95
C PRO A 29 11.79 30.44 13.45
N PRO A 30 10.98 29.47 13.88
CA PRO A 30 9.73 29.75 14.55
C PRO A 30 9.97 30.46 15.91
N VAL A 31 9.02 31.29 16.31
CA VAL A 31 9.08 31.98 17.62
C VAL A 31 8.54 31.14 18.77
N GLN A 32 7.77 30.10 18.47
CA GLN A 32 7.25 29.13 19.44
C GLN A 32 7.93 27.78 19.26
N ALA A 33 8.28 27.15 20.38
CA ALA A 33 8.78 25.77 20.38
C ALA A 33 7.63 24.78 20.16
N GLU A 34 7.91 23.72 19.40
CA GLU A 34 6.98 22.62 19.20
C GLU A 34 6.83 21.77 20.47
N VAL A 35 5.59 21.48 20.86
CA VAL A 35 5.29 20.62 22.00
C VAL A 35 5.52 19.14 21.64
N GLY A 36 6.14 18.39 22.58
CA GLY A 36 6.34 16.95 22.45
C GLY A 36 7.50 16.53 21.55
N VAL A 37 8.20 17.49 20.95
CA VAL A 37 9.36 17.21 20.07
C VAL A 37 10.65 17.26 20.89
N SER A 38 11.44 16.18 20.83
CA SER A 38 12.75 16.05 21.48
C SER A 38 13.89 15.74 20.49
N THR A 39 13.53 15.42 19.27
CA THR A 39 14.44 15.10 18.17
C THR A 39 14.15 16.02 16.99
N TYR A 40 15.17 16.61 16.41
CA TYR A 40 15.05 17.66 15.41
C TYR A 40 15.77 17.28 14.12
N PRO A 41 15.26 17.64 12.95
CA PRO A 41 16.02 17.55 11.70
C PRO A 41 17.21 18.50 11.73
N PHE A 42 18.14 18.28 10.82
CA PHE A 42 19.14 19.27 10.46
C PHE A 42 18.57 20.32 9.51
N ASP A 43 19.19 21.48 9.47
CA ASP A 43 18.83 22.50 8.49
C ASP A 43 19.05 21.95 7.07
N PRO A 44 18.19 22.27 6.09
CA PRO A 44 18.23 21.64 4.76
C PRO A 44 19.62 21.67 4.10
N GLY A 45 20.37 22.77 4.22
CA GLY A 45 21.72 22.91 3.66
C GLY A 45 22.83 22.10 4.36
N GLN A 46 22.53 21.50 5.52
CA GLN A 46 23.49 20.68 6.26
C GLN A 46 23.57 19.23 5.76
N VAL A 47 22.57 18.76 5.01
CA VAL A 47 22.53 17.39 4.49
C VAL A 47 22.48 17.43 2.97
N ARG A 48 23.44 16.75 2.32
CA ARG A 48 23.52 16.70 0.86
C ARG A 48 23.65 15.28 0.37
N LEU A 49 22.90 14.94 -0.68
CA LEU A 49 23.08 13.69 -1.42
C LEU A 49 24.38 13.76 -2.23
N THR A 50 25.09 12.65 -2.33
CA THR A 50 26.38 12.58 -3.05
C THR A 50 26.35 11.60 -4.22
N GLY A 51 25.26 10.84 -4.41
CA GLY A 51 25.13 9.89 -5.50
C GLY A 51 23.84 9.09 -5.45
N GLY A 52 23.70 8.19 -6.42
CA GLY A 52 22.60 7.24 -6.51
C GLY A 52 21.30 7.82 -7.03
N ARG A 53 20.28 6.95 -7.11
CA ARG A 53 18.96 7.25 -7.69
C ARG A 53 18.29 8.49 -7.08
N TRP A 54 18.51 8.74 -5.79
CA TRP A 54 17.92 9.88 -5.09
C TRP A 54 18.47 11.20 -5.62
N LEU A 55 19.81 11.29 -5.80
CA LEU A 55 20.43 12.47 -6.38
C LEU A 55 20.00 12.68 -7.84
N ASP A 56 19.86 11.60 -8.60
CA ASP A 56 19.40 11.69 -9.99
C ASP A 56 17.96 12.24 -10.09
N ASN A 57 17.06 11.79 -9.22
CA ASN A 57 15.71 12.31 -9.13
C ASN A 57 15.69 13.79 -8.74
N GLN A 58 16.49 14.18 -7.73
CA GLN A 58 16.62 15.55 -7.30
C GLN A 58 17.14 16.45 -8.43
N ASN A 59 18.14 16.00 -9.19
CA ASN A 59 18.73 16.75 -10.28
C ASN A 59 17.74 16.99 -11.44
N ARG A 60 16.95 15.96 -11.82
CA ARG A 60 15.91 16.11 -12.84
C ARG A 60 14.83 17.11 -12.42
N THR A 61 14.38 17.01 -11.17
CA THR A 61 13.42 17.98 -10.61
C THR A 61 14.00 19.40 -10.58
N LEU A 62 15.28 19.54 -10.18
CA LEU A 62 15.95 20.83 -10.18
C LEU A 62 16.08 21.42 -11.61
N ALA A 63 16.34 20.59 -12.62
CA ALA A 63 16.35 21.02 -14.01
C ALA A 63 14.99 21.59 -14.43
N TYR A 64 13.89 20.94 -14.09
CA TYR A 64 12.53 21.44 -14.36
C TYR A 64 12.22 22.73 -13.60
N LEU A 65 12.56 22.83 -12.32
CA LEU A 65 12.36 24.04 -11.50
C LEU A 65 13.10 25.26 -12.09
N ARG A 66 14.28 25.05 -12.66
CA ARG A 66 15.04 26.09 -13.37
C ARG A 66 14.44 26.44 -14.72
N PHE A 67 13.88 25.45 -15.42
CA PHE A 67 13.32 25.60 -16.76
C PHE A 67 12.00 26.38 -16.75
N VAL A 68 11.05 26.06 -15.87
CA VAL A 68 9.67 26.55 -15.95
C VAL A 68 9.57 28.08 -16.01
N ASP A 69 8.69 28.57 -16.89
CA ASP A 69 8.45 30.02 -17.09
C ASP A 69 7.54 30.57 -15.99
N VAL A 70 8.02 31.55 -15.25
CA VAL A 70 7.31 32.20 -14.14
C VAL A 70 6.08 32.96 -14.60
N ASP A 71 6.12 33.60 -15.76
CA ASP A 71 5.01 34.40 -16.25
C ASP A 71 3.82 33.52 -16.66
N ARG A 72 4.09 32.35 -17.20
CA ARG A 72 3.05 31.35 -17.48
C ARG A 72 2.39 30.84 -16.16
N LEU A 73 3.15 30.59 -15.12
CA LEU A 73 2.60 30.20 -13.81
C LEU A 73 1.75 31.32 -13.17
N LEU A 74 2.07 32.58 -13.46
CA LEU A 74 1.35 33.73 -12.94
C LEU A 74 0.09 34.09 -13.73
N TYR A 75 -0.15 33.45 -14.89
CA TYR A 75 -1.25 33.80 -15.80
C TYR A 75 -2.61 33.90 -15.08
N VAL A 76 -3.01 32.84 -14.38
CA VAL A 76 -4.33 32.79 -13.72
C VAL A 76 -4.46 33.82 -12.59
N PHE A 77 -3.41 34.08 -11.82
CA PHE A 77 -3.40 35.11 -10.79
C PHE A 77 -3.54 36.53 -11.40
N ARG A 78 -2.70 36.85 -12.39
CA ARG A 78 -2.75 38.17 -13.04
C ARG A 78 -4.09 38.42 -13.72
N ALA A 79 -4.61 37.43 -14.48
CA ALA A 79 -5.90 37.54 -15.16
C ALA A 79 -7.05 37.75 -14.15
N THR A 80 -7.10 37.00 -13.08
CA THR A 80 -8.13 37.13 -12.03
C THR A 80 -8.08 38.50 -11.36
N HIS A 81 -6.88 39.00 -11.07
CA HIS A 81 -6.68 40.30 -10.43
C HIS A 81 -6.64 41.48 -11.41
N GLY A 82 -6.90 41.25 -12.71
CA GLY A 82 -7.01 42.31 -13.72
C GLY A 82 -5.69 43.00 -14.08
N LEU A 83 -4.58 42.27 -13.93
CA LEU A 83 -3.26 42.70 -14.34
C LEU A 83 -2.89 42.12 -15.71
N SER A 84 -1.95 42.75 -16.39
CA SER A 84 -1.37 42.21 -17.64
C SER A 84 -0.77 40.84 -17.38
N THR A 85 -1.00 39.91 -18.31
CA THR A 85 -0.33 38.61 -18.34
C THR A 85 1.04 38.68 -18.99
N ASP A 86 1.48 39.85 -19.39
CA ASP A 86 2.77 40.17 -20.05
C ASP A 86 3.04 39.31 -21.29
N GLY A 87 1.94 38.94 -22.01
CA GLY A 87 1.99 38.14 -23.22
C GLY A 87 2.23 36.64 -22.98
N ALA A 88 2.25 36.17 -21.71
CA ALA A 88 2.42 34.78 -21.39
C ALA A 88 1.25 33.93 -21.91
N ALA A 89 1.56 32.74 -22.42
CA ALA A 89 0.54 31.75 -22.75
C ALA A 89 -0.03 31.13 -21.45
N PRO A 90 -1.34 30.84 -21.40
CA PRO A 90 -1.90 30.11 -20.27
C PRO A 90 -1.33 28.69 -20.19
N ASN A 91 -1.36 28.10 -19.01
CA ASN A 91 -1.06 26.69 -18.80
C ASN A 91 -2.27 25.82 -19.20
N GLY A 92 -1.99 24.55 -19.49
CA GLY A 92 -3.00 23.52 -19.69
C GLY A 92 -3.27 22.71 -18.42
N GLY A 93 -4.02 21.62 -18.58
CA GLY A 93 -4.34 20.68 -17.50
C GLY A 93 -5.03 21.36 -16.32
N TRP A 94 -4.58 21.05 -15.12
CA TRP A 94 -5.22 21.55 -13.89
C TRP A 94 -4.95 23.03 -13.59
N ASP A 95 -4.03 23.65 -14.29
CA ASP A 95 -3.80 25.11 -14.18
C ASP A 95 -4.41 25.89 -15.36
N ALA A 96 -5.21 25.26 -16.23
CA ALA A 96 -5.95 25.96 -17.26
C ALA A 96 -6.93 26.97 -16.64
N PRO A 97 -7.16 28.15 -17.26
CA PRO A 97 -7.96 29.24 -16.67
C PRO A 97 -9.38 28.87 -16.24
N GLY A 98 -9.98 27.85 -16.84
CA GLY A 98 -11.32 27.36 -16.50
C GLY A 98 -11.35 26.13 -15.61
N PHE A 99 -10.20 25.57 -15.23
CA PHE A 99 -10.17 24.29 -14.50
C PHE A 99 -10.47 24.48 -13.00
N PRO A 100 -11.20 23.53 -12.36
CA PRO A 100 -11.60 23.63 -10.94
C PRO A 100 -10.45 23.72 -9.91
N PHE A 101 -9.24 23.30 -10.27
CA PHE A 101 -8.05 23.32 -9.40
C PHE A 101 -7.00 24.36 -9.81
N ARG A 102 -7.33 25.28 -10.75
CA ARG A 102 -6.38 26.32 -11.18
C ARG A 102 -5.80 27.10 -10.01
N SER A 103 -4.56 27.52 -10.13
CA SER A 103 -3.78 28.25 -9.12
C SER A 103 -3.32 27.42 -7.89
N HIS A 104 -3.44 26.08 -7.90
CA HIS A 104 -2.90 25.27 -6.81
C HIS A 104 -1.39 25.00 -6.96
N VAL A 105 -0.92 24.83 -8.20
CA VAL A 105 0.45 24.38 -8.48
C VAL A 105 1.50 25.42 -8.11
N GLN A 106 1.15 26.71 -8.17
CA GLN A 106 2.05 27.82 -7.82
C GLN A 106 2.54 27.72 -6.36
N GLY A 107 1.68 27.26 -5.44
CA GLY A 107 2.09 26.99 -4.06
C GLY A 107 3.17 25.91 -3.99
N HIS A 108 3.03 24.84 -4.73
CA HIS A 108 4.03 23.78 -4.81
C HIS A 108 5.36 24.26 -5.41
N PHE A 109 5.31 25.09 -6.46
CA PHE A 109 6.53 25.70 -7.02
C PHE A 109 7.23 26.61 -6.01
N LEU A 110 6.48 27.45 -5.29
CA LEU A 110 7.06 28.30 -4.24
C LEU A 110 7.77 27.47 -3.17
N SER A 111 7.13 26.40 -2.69
CA SER A 111 7.72 25.46 -1.72
C SER A 111 8.97 24.80 -2.29
N ALA A 112 8.90 24.21 -3.49
CA ALA A 112 10.01 23.50 -4.12
C ALA A 112 11.21 24.41 -4.42
N TRP A 113 10.97 25.63 -4.90
CA TRP A 113 12.02 26.62 -5.10
C TRP A 113 12.69 27.05 -3.79
N ALA A 114 11.90 27.31 -2.75
CA ALA A 114 12.42 27.66 -1.44
C ALA A 114 13.26 26.51 -0.84
N GLN A 115 12.80 25.28 -0.96
CA GLN A 115 13.49 24.06 -0.53
C GLN A 115 14.80 23.85 -1.32
N ALA A 116 14.78 24.01 -2.65
CA ALA A 116 15.96 23.90 -3.49
C ALA A 116 17.02 24.96 -3.15
N TYR A 117 16.60 26.18 -2.84
CA TYR A 117 17.52 27.21 -2.36
C TYR A 117 18.09 26.85 -0.98
N ALA A 118 17.25 26.47 -0.04
CA ALA A 118 17.68 26.14 1.33
C ALA A 118 18.62 24.92 1.38
N ALA A 119 18.32 23.88 0.58
CA ALA A 119 19.09 22.63 0.57
C ALA A 119 20.35 22.69 -0.30
N LEU A 120 20.30 23.38 -1.42
CA LEU A 120 21.34 23.32 -2.46
C LEU A 120 22.03 24.66 -2.72
N GLY A 121 21.54 25.76 -2.15
CA GLY A 121 22.01 27.11 -2.43
C GLY A 121 21.63 27.61 -3.84
N ASP A 122 20.60 27.02 -4.45
CA ASP A 122 20.21 27.37 -5.84
C ASP A 122 19.57 28.75 -5.93
N THR A 123 20.38 29.71 -6.41
CA THR A 123 19.96 31.10 -6.53
C THR A 123 18.95 31.33 -7.64
N VAL A 124 18.92 30.49 -8.69
CA VAL A 124 17.89 30.59 -9.76
C VAL A 124 16.52 30.27 -9.18
N CYS A 125 16.42 29.23 -8.38
CA CYS A 125 15.19 28.87 -7.67
C CYS A 125 14.77 29.98 -6.69
N ARG A 126 15.71 30.53 -5.90
CA ARG A 126 15.43 31.69 -5.05
C ARG A 126 14.84 32.86 -5.81
N ASP A 127 15.48 33.24 -6.90
CA ASP A 127 15.10 34.43 -7.68
C ASP A 127 13.71 34.24 -8.33
N LYS A 128 13.39 33.03 -8.81
CA LYS A 128 12.05 32.68 -9.29
C LYS A 128 11.00 32.78 -8.18
N ALA A 129 11.26 32.23 -7.00
CA ALA A 129 10.36 32.32 -5.85
C ALA A 129 10.09 33.79 -5.48
N VAL A 130 11.12 34.61 -5.39
CA VAL A 130 11.02 36.06 -5.09
C VAL A 130 10.22 36.79 -6.19
N ALA A 131 10.44 36.50 -7.46
CA ALA A 131 9.71 37.09 -8.57
C ALA A 131 8.21 36.74 -8.53
N VAL A 132 7.86 35.48 -8.25
CA VAL A 132 6.45 35.06 -8.10
C VAL A 132 5.81 35.76 -6.91
N VAL A 133 6.47 35.84 -5.77
CA VAL A 133 5.97 36.55 -4.58
C VAL A 133 5.73 38.02 -4.90
N ALA A 134 6.65 38.68 -5.58
CA ALA A 134 6.48 40.09 -5.97
C ALA A 134 5.30 40.32 -6.92
N ALA A 135 5.05 39.38 -7.85
CA ALA A 135 3.87 39.42 -8.72
C ALA A 135 2.58 39.16 -7.95
N MET A 136 2.56 38.20 -7.02
CA MET A 136 1.42 37.94 -6.13
C MET A 136 1.11 39.14 -5.25
N ALA A 137 2.14 39.86 -4.75
CA ALA A 137 1.94 41.10 -3.99
C ALA A 137 1.27 42.18 -4.83
N ARG A 138 1.64 42.31 -6.11
CA ARG A 138 0.96 43.23 -7.03
C ARG A 138 -0.49 42.84 -7.29
N CYS A 139 -0.78 41.53 -7.44
CA CYS A 139 -2.14 41.04 -7.58
C CYS A 139 -2.97 41.41 -6.34
N GLN A 140 -2.47 41.17 -5.15
CA GLN A 140 -3.13 41.49 -3.88
C GLN A 140 -3.35 43.03 -3.72
N ALA A 141 -2.38 43.83 -4.10
CA ALA A 141 -2.49 45.29 -4.07
C ALA A 141 -3.55 45.85 -5.05
N ASN A 142 -3.89 45.11 -6.13
CA ASN A 142 -4.90 45.53 -7.11
C ASN A 142 -6.34 45.14 -6.73
N ASN A 143 -6.57 44.55 -5.57
CA ASN A 143 -7.89 44.06 -5.14
C ASN A 143 -8.99 45.12 -5.18
N ALA A 144 -8.72 46.33 -4.69
CA ALA A 144 -9.70 47.44 -4.71
C ALA A 144 -10.18 47.78 -6.11
N ALA A 145 -9.30 47.77 -7.11
CA ALA A 145 -9.65 48.03 -8.52
C ALA A 145 -10.50 46.91 -9.15
N ARG A 146 -10.48 45.73 -8.53
CA ARG A 146 -11.28 44.55 -8.96
C ARG A 146 -12.53 44.33 -8.12
N GLY A 147 -12.77 45.14 -7.09
CA GLY A 147 -13.87 44.98 -6.17
C GLY A 147 -13.65 43.77 -5.21
N PHE A 148 -12.40 43.30 -5.06
CA PHE A 148 -12.04 42.26 -4.15
C PHE A 148 -11.72 42.80 -2.76
N THR A 149 -11.97 41.99 -1.74
CA THR A 149 -11.66 42.33 -0.34
C THR A 149 -10.14 42.44 -0.14
N ALA A 150 -9.71 43.32 0.74
CA ALA A 150 -8.31 43.50 1.10
C ALA A 150 -7.70 42.17 1.60
N GLY A 151 -6.48 41.87 1.18
CA GLY A 151 -5.77 40.64 1.52
C GLY A 151 -6.09 39.44 0.63
N TYR A 152 -7.15 39.48 -0.17
CA TYR A 152 -7.50 38.41 -1.09
C TYR A 152 -6.40 38.12 -2.13
N LEU A 153 -6.14 36.81 -2.41
CA LEU A 153 -5.20 36.36 -3.43
C LEU A 153 -5.55 34.94 -3.88
N SER A 154 -6.01 34.78 -5.11
CA SER A 154 -6.33 33.46 -5.68
C SER A 154 -6.46 33.54 -7.21
N GLY A 155 -6.46 32.38 -7.88
CA GLY A 155 -6.84 32.24 -9.29
C GLY A 155 -8.35 32.14 -9.53
N PHE A 156 -9.19 32.24 -8.50
CA PHE A 156 -10.65 32.26 -8.58
C PHE A 156 -11.21 33.67 -8.38
N PRO A 157 -12.40 33.99 -8.88
CA PRO A 157 -13.11 35.18 -8.42
C PRO A 157 -13.57 34.99 -6.96
N GLU A 158 -13.58 36.06 -6.17
CA GLU A 158 -14.00 35.99 -4.76
C GLU A 158 -15.45 35.53 -4.58
N SER A 159 -16.29 35.67 -5.61
CA SER A 159 -17.66 35.18 -5.69
C SER A 159 -17.76 33.65 -5.54
N ASP A 160 -16.74 32.89 -5.93
CA ASP A 160 -16.73 31.43 -5.80
C ASP A 160 -16.69 31.01 -4.32
N PHE A 161 -15.95 31.75 -3.49
CA PHE A 161 -15.97 31.54 -2.05
C PHE A 161 -17.33 31.88 -1.45
N THR A 162 -17.96 32.97 -1.92
CA THR A 162 -19.30 33.35 -1.49
C THR A 162 -20.32 32.28 -1.87
N ALA A 163 -20.24 31.74 -3.07
CA ALA A 163 -21.11 30.67 -3.52
C ALA A 163 -20.89 29.35 -2.74
N LEU A 164 -19.63 29.00 -2.44
CA LEU A 164 -19.31 27.83 -1.62
C LEU A 164 -19.87 27.97 -0.21
N GLU A 165 -19.63 29.10 0.41
CA GLU A 165 -20.12 29.42 1.74
C GLU A 165 -21.64 29.54 1.82
N ALA A 166 -22.28 29.94 0.72
CA ALA A 166 -23.76 29.92 0.58
C ALA A 166 -24.32 28.53 0.23
N GLY A 167 -23.49 27.55 -0.17
CA GLY A 167 -23.92 26.21 -0.65
C GLY A 167 -24.52 26.23 -2.05
N THR A 168 -24.17 27.21 -2.84
CA THR A 168 -24.67 27.40 -4.19
C THR A 168 -23.59 27.21 -5.26
N LEU A 169 -22.36 26.84 -4.85
CA LEU A 169 -21.29 26.55 -5.78
C LEU A 169 -21.57 25.22 -6.49
N THR A 170 -21.66 25.23 -7.83
CA THR A 170 -22.01 24.04 -8.64
C THR A 170 -21.00 23.75 -9.75
N ASN A 171 -19.93 24.55 -9.84
CA ASN A 171 -18.95 24.45 -10.93
C ASN A 171 -17.76 23.52 -10.63
N GLY A 172 -17.77 22.84 -9.48
CA GLY A 172 -16.73 21.92 -9.04
C GLY A 172 -15.45 22.59 -8.53
N ASN A 173 -15.39 23.92 -8.46
CA ASN A 173 -14.22 24.64 -7.98
C ASN A 173 -13.92 24.34 -6.50
N VAL A 174 -12.61 24.27 -6.18
CA VAL A 174 -12.10 23.97 -4.81
C VAL A 174 -11.26 25.15 -4.27
N PRO A 175 -11.88 26.31 -4.07
CA PRO A 175 -11.16 27.55 -3.86
C PRO A 175 -10.32 27.58 -2.59
N TYR A 176 -10.76 26.99 -1.46
CA TYR A 176 -9.97 26.94 -0.23
C TYR A 176 -8.74 26.03 -0.34
N TYR A 177 -8.83 24.94 -1.12
CA TYR A 177 -7.67 24.10 -1.42
C TYR A 177 -6.55 24.89 -2.12
N CYS A 178 -6.89 25.67 -3.13
CA CYS A 178 -5.90 26.46 -3.87
C CYS A 178 -5.32 27.63 -3.02
N VAL A 179 -6.14 28.25 -2.19
CA VAL A 179 -5.67 29.26 -1.20
C VAL A 179 -4.70 28.62 -0.21
N HIS A 180 -5.03 27.43 0.33
CA HIS A 180 -4.11 26.69 1.22
C HIS A 180 -2.74 26.46 0.55
N LYS A 181 -2.71 25.98 -0.70
CA LYS A 181 -1.43 25.77 -1.43
C LYS A 181 -0.62 27.04 -1.57
N THR A 182 -1.28 28.15 -1.91
CA THR A 182 -0.64 29.48 -1.99
C THR A 182 -0.06 29.90 -0.62
N MET A 183 -0.81 29.71 0.47
CA MET A 183 -0.35 30.06 1.81
C MET A 183 0.87 29.21 2.23
N ALA A 184 0.84 27.89 1.96
CA ALA A 184 1.94 26.99 2.27
C ALA A 184 3.21 27.38 1.52
N GLY A 185 3.11 27.67 0.21
CA GLY A 185 4.24 28.13 -0.57
C GLY A 185 4.82 29.47 -0.10
N LEU A 186 3.96 30.43 0.26
CA LEU A 186 4.39 31.72 0.81
C LEU A 186 5.10 31.54 2.17
N LEU A 187 4.61 30.63 3.02
CA LEU A 187 5.23 30.30 4.31
C LEU A 187 6.65 29.73 4.10
N ASP A 188 6.80 28.81 3.16
CA ASP A 188 8.11 28.23 2.86
C ASP A 188 9.09 29.27 2.30
N VAL A 189 8.64 30.15 1.43
CA VAL A 189 9.50 31.26 0.92
C VAL A 189 9.86 32.23 2.04
N TRP A 190 8.95 32.51 2.98
CA TRP A 190 9.32 33.28 4.16
C TRP A 190 10.36 32.57 5.01
N ARG A 191 10.12 31.29 5.36
CA ARG A 191 10.97 30.54 6.31
C ARG A 191 12.33 30.19 5.72
N LEU A 192 12.37 29.75 4.45
CA LEU A 192 13.56 29.15 3.84
C LEU A 192 14.38 30.15 2.98
N VAL A 193 13.74 31.21 2.47
CA VAL A 193 14.42 32.27 1.71
C VAL A 193 14.61 33.55 2.54
N GLY A 194 13.84 33.72 3.64
CA GLY A 194 13.86 34.91 4.48
C GLY A 194 13.09 36.10 3.87
N SER A 195 12.18 35.87 2.91
CA SER A 195 11.45 36.92 2.22
C SER A 195 10.40 37.57 3.13
N THR A 196 10.63 38.82 3.53
CA THR A 196 9.63 39.62 4.28
C THR A 196 8.39 39.93 3.46
N GLN A 197 8.53 40.06 2.14
CA GLN A 197 7.39 40.26 1.24
C GLN A 197 6.48 39.02 1.20
N ALA A 198 7.05 37.81 1.19
CA ALA A 198 6.27 36.59 1.28
C ALA A 198 5.49 36.51 2.59
N ARG A 199 6.11 36.89 3.72
CA ARG A 199 5.44 37.05 5.02
C ARG A 199 4.24 38.00 4.93
N ASP A 200 4.45 39.17 4.39
CA ASP A 200 3.44 40.23 4.38
C ASP A 200 2.22 39.83 3.50
N VAL A 201 2.48 39.24 2.32
CA VAL A 201 1.44 38.68 1.44
C VAL A 201 0.69 37.53 2.14
N LEU A 202 1.41 36.63 2.81
CA LEU A 202 0.82 35.53 3.57
C LEU A 202 -0.06 36.01 4.72
N LEU A 203 0.42 36.95 5.53
CA LEU A 203 -0.34 37.47 6.67
C LEU A 203 -1.61 38.19 6.22
N ALA A 204 -1.55 38.93 5.10
CA ALA A 204 -2.72 39.58 4.54
C ALA A 204 -3.73 38.53 4.01
N LEU A 205 -3.27 37.49 3.33
CA LEU A 205 -4.14 36.38 2.86
C LEU A 205 -4.75 35.58 4.03
N ALA A 206 -3.95 35.26 5.03
CA ALA A 206 -4.45 34.58 6.25
C ALA A 206 -5.47 35.45 6.99
N GLY A 207 -5.24 36.79 7.05
CA GLY A 207 -6.20 37.74 7.60
C GLY A 207 -7.53 37.79 6.82
N TRP A 208 -7.47 37.65 5.49
CA TRP A 208 -8.65 37.52 4.66
C TRP A 208 -9.41 36.20 4.96
N VAL A 209 -8.73 35.06 5.09
CA VAL A 209 -9.32 33.77 5.47
C VAL A 209 -10.00 33.90 6.84
N ASP A 210 -9.34 34.51 7.82
CA ASP A 210 -9.89 34.74 9.17
C ASP A 210 -11.18 35.56 9.12
N ALA A 211 -11.14 36.75 8.50
CA ALA A 211 -12.30 37.65 8.40
C ALA A 211 -13.49 36.98 7.70
N ARG A 212 -13.22 36.18 6.67
CA ARG A 212 -14.25 35.52 5.89
C ARG A 212 -14.91 34.38 6.67
N THR A 213 -14.13 33.53 7.35
CA THR A 213 -14.64 32.37 8.09
C THR A 213 -15.15 32.69 9.49
N ALA A 214 -14.85 33.89 10.03
CA ALA A 214 -15.26 34.29 11.37
C ALA A 214 -16.78 34.35 11.56
N ASN A 215 -17.52 34.65 10.50
CA ASN A 215 -18.98 34.80 10.52
C ASN A 215 -19.72 33.52 10.10
N LEU A 216 -19.01 32.45 9.76
CA LEU A 216 -19.62 31.17 9.44
C LEU A 216 -19.91 30.40 10.73
N GLY A 217 -21.19 30.12 11.01
CA GLY A 217 -21.56 29.24 12.13
C GLY A 217 -21.02 27.81 11.91
N TYR A 218 -20.87 27.07 13.00
CA TYR A 218 -20.26 25.71 12.98
C TYR A 218 -20.87 24.81 11.90
N SER A 219 -22.18 24.63 11.87
CA SER A 219 -22.85 23.75 10.89
C SER A 219 -22.58 24.18 9.44
N ARG A 220 -22.52 25.50 9.22
CA ARG A 220 -22.22 26.05 7.90
C ARG A 220 -20.78 25.76 7.49
N MET A 221 -19.84 25.95 8.41
CA MET A 221 -18.44 25.64 8.17
C MET A 221 -18.24 24.14 7.89
N GLN A 222 -18.90 23.23 8.64
CA GLN A 222 -18.84 21.80 8.35
C GLN A 222 -19.35 21.47 6.93
N ALA A 223 -20.37 22.17 6.44
CA ALA A 223 -20.82 22.02 5.06
C ALA A 223 -19.77 22.51 4.03
N VAL A 224 -19.08 23.61 4.30
CA VAL A 224 -17.97 24.11 3.49
C VAL A 224 -16.83 23.09 3.43
N LEU A 225 -16.53 22.43 4.57
CA LEU A 225 -15.46 21.43 4.68
C LEU A 225 -15.77 20.13 3.94
N GLY A 226 -16.99 19.92 3.45
CA GLY A 226 -17.34 18.88 2.50
C GLY A 226 -16.69 19.07 1.12
N THR A 227 -16.28 20.30 0.79
CA THR A 227 -15.45 20.60 -0.37
C THR A 227 -13.98 20.59 0.05
N GLU A 228 -13.10 20.10 -0.80
CA GLU A 228 -11.67 19.98 -0.48
C GLU A 228 -11.06 21.33 -0.07
N PHE A 229 -10.29 21.34 1.02
CA PHE A 229 -9.62 22.52 1.57
C PHE A 229 -8.13 22.26 1.89
N GLY A 230 -7.60 21.10 1.55
CA GLY A 230 -6.19 20.73 1.72
C GLY A 230 -5.73 20.76 3.19
N GLY A 231 -4.48 21.17 3.41
CA GLY A 231 -3.83 21.30 4.72
C GLY A 231 -4.04 22.67 5.37
N MET A 232 -5.23 23.26 5.31
CA MET A 232 -5.46 24.59 5.88
C MET A 232 -5.14 24.62 7.39
N THR A 233 -5.47 23.57 8.13
CA THR A 233 -5.11 23.44 9.55
C THR A 233 -3.59 23.36 9.76
N GLU A 234 -2.86 22.67 8.87
CA GLU A 234 -1.40 22.59 8.92
C GLU A 234 -0.76 23.97 8.79
N VAL A 235 -1.07 24.69 7.72
CA VAL A 235 -0.43 25.99 7.44
C VAL A 235 -0.75 27.03 8.50
N LEU A 236 -1.96 27.01 9.07
CA LEU A 236 -2.36 27.94 10.13
C LEU A 236 -1.73 27.60 11.50
N ALA A 237 -1.59 26.32 11.83
CA ALA A 237 -0.84 25.89 13.00
C ALA A 237 0.65 26.27 12.89
N ASP A 238 1.24 26.08 11.73
CA ASP A 238 2.61 26.51 11.44
C ASP A 238 2.76 28.03 11.49
N LEU A 239 1.77 28.77 11.01
CA LEU A 239 1.78 30.22 11.08
C LEU A 239 1.71 30.73 12.54
N HIS A 240 0.97 30.03 13.42
CA HIS A 240 1.03 30.26 14.87
C HIS A 240 2.44 30.03 15.40
N LEU A 241 3.06 28.89 15.14
CA LEU A 241 4.40 28.58 15.58
C LEU A 241 5.41 29.64 15.10
N GLN A 242 5.27 30.10 13.85
CA GLN A 242 6.15 31.06 13.22
C GLN A 242 5.99 32.49 13.74
N THR A 243 4.77 32.89 14.16
CA THR A 243 4.46 34.28 14.57
C THR A 243 4.24 34.46 16.07
N GLY A 244 3.87 33.39 16.78
CA GLY A 244 3.39 33.43 18.16
C GLY A 244 1.93 33.93 18.29
N ASP A 245 1.29 34.35 17.22
CA ASP A 245 -0.09 34.87 17.24
C ASP A 245 -1.11 33.71 17.34
N ARG A 246 -1.80 33.64 18.46
CA ARG A 246 -2.82 32.62 18.76
C ARG A 246 -4.05 32.70 17.85
N ARG A 247 -4.30 33.84 17.20
CA ARG A 247 -5.39 33.99 16.25
C ARG A 247 -5.39 32.88 15.21
N TRP A 248 -4.22 32.49 14.74
CA TRP A 248 -4.09 31.47 13.72
C TRP A 248 -4.54 30.08 14.16
N LEU A 249 -4.41 29.76 15.44
CA LEU A 249 -4.98 28.52 16.01
C LEU A 249 -6.50 28.56 16.01
N THR A 250 -7.10 29.72 16.34
CA THR A 250 -8.55 29.88 16.27
C THR A 250 -9.09 29.72 14.86
N VAL A 251 -8.36 30.23 13.86
CA VAL A 251 -8.72 30.02 12.44
C VAL A 251 -8.54 28.55 12.04
N ALA A 252 -7.43 27.91 12.43
CA ALA A 252 -7.16 26.49 12.16
C ALA A 252 -8.30 25.58 12.66
N GLN A 253 -8.82 25.85 13.88
CA GLN A 253 -9.92 25.09 14.47
C GLN A 253 -11.22 25.16 13.67
N ARG A 254 -11.46 26.25 12.92
CA ARG A 254 -12.63 26.32 12.02
C ARG A 254 -12.55 25.32 10.88
N PHE A 255 -11.35 24.90 10.49
CA PHE A 255 -11.09 23.90 9.44
C PHE A 255 -11.03 22.47 9.97
N GLU A 256 -11.45 22.20 11.20
CA GLU A 256 -11.59 20.84 11.72
C GLU A 256 -12.82 20.16 11.15
N HIS A 257 -12.62 19.19 10.27
CA HIS A 257 -13.68 18.42 9.61
C HIS A 257 -14.14 17.29 10.53
N ALA A 258 -15.15 17.53 11.35
CA ALA A 258 -15.61 16.61 12.40
C ALA A 258 -16.00 15.23 11.87
N ALA A 259 -16.66 15.17 10.70
CA ALA A 259 -17.05 13.89 10.08
C ALA A 259 -15.87 12.93 9.83
N VAL A 260 -14.65 13.46 9.68
CA VAL A 260 -13.43 12.68 9.46
C VAL A 260 -12.61 12.55 10.75
N LEU A 261 -12.47 13.65 11.51
CA LEU A 261 -11.55 13.70 12.64
C LEU A 261 -12.13 13.06 13.92
N ASP A 262 -13.46 13.12 14.14
CA ASP A 262 -14.07 12.56 15.36
C ASP A 262 -14.00 11.02 15.39
N PRO A 263 -14.31 10.26 14.30
CA PRO A 263 -14.10 8.84 14.27
C PRO A 263 -12.64 8.45 14.54
N LEU A 264 -11.68 9.17 13.91
CA LEU A 264 -10.26 8.91 14.09
C LEU A 264 -9.78 9.20 15.53
N ALA A 265 -10.30 10.25 16.18
CA ALA A 265 -10.02 10.50 17.58
C ALA A 265 -10.48 9.35 18.50
N ALA A 266 -11.53 8.63 18.08
CA ALA A 266 -12.06 7.44 18.77
C ALA A 266 -11.42 6.12 18.31
N GLY A 267 -10.41 6.16 17.43
CA GLY A 267 -9.76 4.97 16.89
C GLY A 267 -10.65 4.14 15.94
N GLN A 268 -11.65 4.76 15.33
CA GLN A 268 -12.59 4.09 14.44
C GLN A 268 -12.20 4.26 12.98
N ASP A 269 -12.10 3.14 12.26
CA ASP A 269 -11.96 3.14 10.81
C ASP A 269 -13.30 3.48 10.15
N ARG A 270 -13.35 4.61 9.48
CA ARG A 270 -14.47 5.09 8.66
C ARG A 270 -13.94 5.66 7.33
N LEU A 271 -12.84 5.08 6.83
CA LEU A 271 -12.16 5.61 5.66
C LEU A 271 -12.76 5.11 4.34
N ASP A 272 -13.44 3.96 4.34
CA ASP A 272 -14.02 3.38 3.13
C ASP A 272 -14.85 4.39 2.34
N GLY A 273 -14.56 4.49 1.03
CA GLY A 273 -15.20 5.42 0.11
C GLY A 273 -14.75 6.88 0.22
N LEU A 274 -13.92 7.25 1.19
CA LEU A 274 -13.38 8.61 1.26
C LEU A 274 -12.23 8.78 0.27
N HIS A 275 -12.19 9.94 -0.39
CA HIS A 275 -11.06 10.33 -1.23
C HIS A 275 -9.79 10.43 -0.35
N ALA A 276 -8.81 9.59 -0.58
CA ALA A 276 -7.69 9.38 0.33
C ALA A 276 -6.82 10.63 0.50
N ASN A 277 -6.40 11.22 -0.60
CA ASN A 277 -5.50 12.38 -0.57
C ASN A 277 -6.15 13.63 0.04
N THR A 278 -7.49 13.75 0.05
CA THR A 278 -8.16 14.85 0.74
C THR A 278 -8.18 14.68 2.26
N GLN A 279 -7.93 13.47 2.78
CA GLN A 279 -7.92 13.22 4.23
C GLN A 279 -6.52 13.38 4.85
N LEU A 280 -5.47 12.88 4.20
CA LEU A 280 -4.12 12.92 4.76
C LEU A 280 -3.64 14.32 5.18
N PRO A 281 -3.87 15.41 4.40
CA PRO A 281 -3.51 16.76 4.85
C PRO A 281 -4.22 17.20 6.13
N LYS A 282 -5.45 16.69 6.40
CA LYS A 282 -6.17 16.98 7.66
C LYS A 282 -5.48 16.33 8.86
N TRP A 283 -4.93 15.12 8.68
CA TRP A 283 -4.20 14.38 9.71
C TRP A 283 -2.81 14.98 9.98
N ILE A 284 -2.13 15.46 8.93
CA ILE A 284 -0.91 16.26 9.09
C ILE A 284 -1.23 17.53 9.89
N GLY A 285 -2.35 18.20 9.54
CA GLY A 285 -2.84 19.35 10.27
C GLY A 285 -3.10 19.06 11.76
N ALA A 286 -3.62 17.87 12.08
CA ALA A 286 -3.80 17.43 13.47
C ALA A 286 -2.43 17.25 14.17
N ALA A 287 -1.44 16.58 13.53
CA ALA A 287 -0.10 16.45 14.09
C ALA A 287 0.54 17.83 14.37
N ARG A 288 0.39 18.79 13.46
CA ARG A 288 0.89 20.16 13.61
C ARG A 288 0.13 20.92 14.71
N ALA A 289 -1.19 20.74 14.79
CA ALA A 289 -2.01 21.33 15.87
C ALA A 289 -1.61 20.79 17.25
N TYR A 290 -1.27 19.50 17.37
CA TYR A 290 -0.70 18.94 18.59
C TYR A 290 0.62 19.64 18.97
N LYS A 291 1.55 19.76 18.03
CA LYS A 291 2.83 20.43 18.26
C LYS A 291 2.67 21.91 18.65
N ALA A 292 1.61 22.55 18.17
CA ALA A 292 1.32 23.95 18.49
C ALA A 292 0.61 24.12 19.84
N THR A 293 -0.16 23.12 20.32
CA THR A 293 -1.07 23.29 21.46
C THR A 293 -0.85 22.33 22.63
N GLY A 294 -0.26 21.16 22.38
CA GLY A 294 -0.18 20.04 23.33
C GLY A 294 -1.50 19.30 23.56
N THR A 295 -2.55 19.59 22.79
CA THR A 295 -3.86 18.96 22.95
C THR A 295 -3.84 17.53 22.43
N THR A 296 -3.91 16.54 23.33
CA THR A 296 -3.70 15.10 23.02
C THR A 296 -4.64 14.55 21.96
N ARG A 297 -5.90 15.04 21.90
CA ARG A 297 -6.84 14.65 20.84
C ARG A 297 -6.25 14.76 19.43
N TYR A 298 -5.47 15.80 19.16
CA TYR A 298 -4.85 15.98 17.84
C TYR A 298 -3.75 14.95 17.55
N ARG A 299 -2.94 14.61 18.56
CA ARG A 299 -1.97 13.52 18.46
C ARG A 299 -2.66 12.19 18.18
N ASP A 300 -3.74 11.93 18.93
CA ASP A 300 -4.48 10.66 18.84
C ASP A 300 -5.15 10.52 17.46
N ILE A 301 -5.71 11.60 16.90
CA ILE A 301 -6.21 11.61 15.51
C ILE A 301 -5.10 11.23 14.52
N ALA A 302 -3.95 11.86 14.59
CA ALA A 302 -2.86 11.66 13.65
C ALA A 302 -2.27 10.23 13.76
N ALA A 303 -2.08 9.73 14.99
CA ALA A 303 -1.56 8.39 15.25
C ALA A 303 -2.55 7.30 14.81
N ASN A 304 -3.83 7.41 15.21
CA ASN A 304 -4.86 6.45 14.82
C ASN A 304 -5.06 6.42 13.30
N ALA A 305 -5.06 7.59 12.65
CA ALA A 305 -5.15 7.66 11.19
C ALA A 305 -4.00 6.93 10.50
N TRP A 306 -2.78 7.09 11.01
CA TRP A 306 -1.61 6.40 10.49
C TRP A 306 -1.71 4.89 10.73
N ASP A 307 -2.01 4.45 11.96
CA ASP A 307 -2.11 3.03 12.32
C ASP A 307 -3.21 2.32 11.50
N ILE A 308 -4.38 2.95 11.33
CA ILE A 308 -5.49 2.45 10.50
C ILE A 308 -5.06 2.34 9.03
N THR A 309 -4.51 3.41 8.48
CA THR A 309 -4.13 3.44 7.05
C THR A 309 -3.06 2.40 6.74
N THR A 310 -2.03 2.31 7.58
CA THR A 310 -0.89 1.41 7.34
C THR A 310 -1.21 -0.04 7.63
N GLY A 311 -2.11 -0.29 8.58
CA GLY A 311 -2.53 -1.64 8.95
C GLY A 311 -3.55 -2.25 7.99
N ALA A 312 -4.49 -1.45 7.46
CA ALA A 312 -5.65 -1.98 6.75
C ALA A 312 -5.82 -1.48 5.30
N HIS A 313 -5.11 -0.43 4.87
CA HIS A 313 -5.37 0.20 3.56
C HIS A 313 -4.13 0.35 2.68
N THR A 314 -2.98 -0.24 3.05
CA THR A 314 -1.70 -0.02 2.39
C THR A 314 -1.27 -1.23 1.58
N TYR A 315 -0.89 -1.01 0.32
CA TYR A 315 -0.31 -2.02 -0.56
C TYR A 315 1.15 -2.31 -0.19
N ALA A 316 1.70 -3.44 -0.66
CA ALA A 316 3.06 -3.88 -0.35
C ALA A 316 4.15 -2.84 -0.66
N ILE A 317 3.92 -1.94 -1.61
CA ILE A 317 4.85 -0.86 -1.97
C ILE A 317 4.90 0.28 -0.94
N GLY A 318 4.07 0.26 0.10
CA GLY A 318 3.98 1.29 1.13
C GLY A 318 2.94 2.38 0.85
N ALA A 319 2.36 2.40 -0.35
CA ALA A 319 1.36 3.36 -0.79
C ALA A 319 -0.08 2.83 -0.61
N ASN A 320 -1.06 3.70 -0.69
CA ASN A 320 -2.48 3.35 -0.53
C ASN A 320 -3.36 4.04 -1.59
N SER A 321 -4.66 3.81 -1.54
CA SER A 321 -5.72 4.26 -2.45
C SER A 321 -5.87 3.48 -3.76
N GLN A 322 -7.10 3.44 -4.25
CA GLN A 322 -7.46 2.99 -5.59
C GLN A 322 -8.50 3.94 -6.15
N ALA A 323 -8.31 4.41 -7.40
CA ALA A 323 -9.11 5.50 -8.00
C ALA A 323 -9.28 6.68 -7.00
N GLU A 324 -8.18 7.08 -6.37
CA GLU A 324 -8.08 8.15 -5.36
C GLU A 324 -8.78 7.88 -4.01
N HIS A 325 -9.47 6.75 -3.83
CA HIS A 325 -10.28 6.50 -2.64
C HIS A 325 -9.70 5.38 -1.78
N PHE A 326 -9.92 5.47 -0.48
CA PHE A 326 -9.82 4.33 0.40
C PHE A 326 -10.90 3.32 0.06
N ARG A 327 -10.56 2.04 0.18
CA ARG A 327 -11.49 0.93 0.05
C ARG A 327 -11.76 0.30 1.42
N ALA A 328 -12.66 -0.66 1.48
CA ALA A 328 -12.94 -1.34 2.74
C ALA A 328 -11.65 -1.84 3.42
N PRO A 329 -11.60 -1.89 4.75
CA PRO A 329 -10.42 -2.36 5.47
C PRO A 329 -9.94 -3.72 4.96
N ASN A 330 -8.65 -3.86 4.76
CA ASN A 330 -7.95 -5.02 4.23
C ASN A 330 -8.24 -5.38 2.76
N ALA A 331 -9.11 -4.69 2.05
CA ALA A 331 -9.43 -4.98 0.65
C ALA A 331 -8.27 -4.56 -0.28
N ILE A 332 -7.41 -5.50 -0.63
CA ILE A 332 -6.20 -5.31 -1.45
C ILE A 332 -6.35 -5.97 -2.82
N VAL A 333 -6.59 -7.29 -2.86
CA VAL A 333 -6.51 -8.07 -4.10
C VAL A 333 -7.56 -7.67 -5.13
N ALA A 334 -8.78 -7.38 -4.68
CA ALA A 334 -9.87 -6.93 -5.55
C ALA A 334 -9.59 -5.57 -6.21
N TYR A 335 -8.65 -4.80 -5.67
CA TYR A 335 -8.32 -3.45 -6.10
C TYR A 335 -6.90 -3.32 -6.66
N LEU A 336 -6.30 -4.40 -7.13
CA LEU A 336 -5.07 -4.38 -7.93
C LEU A 336 -5.40 -3.96 -9.36
N THR A 337 -5.49 -2.66 -9.59
CA THR A 337 -5.95 -2.06 -10.84
C THR A 337 -4.88 -1.16 -11.49
N ASN A 338 -5.20 -0.49 -12.60
CA ASN A 338 -4.30 0.47 -13.25
C ASN A 338 -4.26 1.83 -12.55
N ASP A 339 -5.24 2.13 -11.72
CA ASP A 339 -5.43 3.39 -11.00
C ASP A 339 -5.20 3.24 -9.49
N THR A 340 -4.30 2.34 -9.10
CA THR A 340 -3.82 2.21 -7.71
C THR A 340 -2.80 3.28 -7.37
N CYS A 341 -2.75 3.65 -6.10
CA CYS A 341 -1.68 4.44 -5.47
C CYS A 341 -1.44 5.80 -6.14
N GLU A 342 -2.24 6.77 -5.77
CA GLU A 342 -2.00 8.17 -6.14
C GLU A 342 -0.70 8.69 -5.50
N LEU A 343 0.18 9.33 -6.29
CA LEU A 343 1.49 9.77 -5.82
C LEU A 343 1.42 10.86 -4.73
N CYS A 344 0.43 11.77 -4.80
CA CYS A 344 0.21 12.78 -3.75
C CYS A 344 -0.05 12.14 -2.40
N ASN A 345 -0.77 11.03 -2.40
CA ASN A 345 -1.16 10.33 -1.20
C ASN A 345 0.05 9.78 -0.45
N SER A 346 1.01 9.20 -1.19
CA SER A 346 2.30 8.78 -0.63
C SER A 346 3.11 9.94 -0.05
N TYR A 347 3.21 11.04 -0.78
CA TYR A 347 3.91 12.22 -0.28
C TYR A 347 3.33 12.71 1.05
N ASN A 348 2.00 12.80 1.15
CA ASN A 348 1.34 13.24 2.36
C ASN A 348 1.46 12.20 3.49
N LEU A 349 1.44 10.89 3.18
CA LEU A 349 1.69 9.84 4.19
C LEU A 349 3.12 9.90 4.73
N GLN A 350 4.12 10.17 3.89
CA GLN A 350 5.50 10.38 4.33
C GLN A 350 5.63 11.62 5.23
N LYS A 351 4.95 12.73 4.91
CA LYS A 351 4.88 13.90 5.78
C LYS A 351 4.30 13.54 7.15
N LEU A 352 3.13 12.89 7.18
CA LEU A 352 2.48 12.46 8.43
C LEU A 352 3.40 11.53 9.24
N THR A 353 4.00 10.54 8.58
CA THR A 353 4.91 9.57 9.22
C THR A 353 6.09 10.27 9.88
N ARG A 354 6.69 11.25 9.20
CA ARG A 354 7.78 12.05 9.73
C ARG A 354 7.35 12.89 10.93
N GLU A 355 6.19 13.54 10.86
CA GLU A 355 5.63 14.32 11.96
C GLU A 355 5.40 13.45 13.21
N LEU A 356 4.84 12.25 13.04
CA LEU A 356 4.61 11.29 14.13
C LEU A 356 5.92 10.74 14.70
N TRP A 357 6.91 10.46 13.85
CA TRP A 357 8.21 10.02 14.34
C TRP A 357 8.92 11.08 15.18
N LEU A 358 8.81 12.37 14.86
CA LEU A 358 9.38 13.44 15.68
C LEU A 358 8.73 13.49 17.09
N LEU A 359 7.49 13.01 17.23
CA LEU A 359 6.79 12.89 18.51
C LEU A 359 7.11 11.59 19.26
N ALA A 360 7.47 10.52 18.53
CA ALA A 360 7.75 9.19 19.07
C ALA A 360 9.00 8.59 18.40
N PRO A 361 10.21 9.16 18.65
CA PRO A 361 11.42 8.82 17.90
C PRO A 361 11.93 7.39 18.12
N ASP A 362 11.39 6.66 19.08
CA ASP A 362 11.75 5.27 19.34
C ASP A 362 10.96 4.26 18.48
N ARG A 363 9.90 4.68 17.82
CA ARG A 363 9.13 3.86 16.87
C ARG A 363 9.86 3.78 15.52
N ALA A 364 10.63 2.71 15.32
CA ALA A 364 11.36 2.47 14.07
C ALA A 364 10.44 2.14 12.89
N ASP A 365 9.27 1.58 13.15
CA ASP A 365 8.24 1.20 12.18
C ASP A 365 7.74 2.38 11.33
N TYR A 366 7.72 3.60 11.88
CA TYR A 366 7.46 4.80 11.08
C TYR A 366 8.44 4.92 9.91
N PHE A 367 9.73 4.73 10.15
CA PHE A 367 10.72 4.81 9.08
C PHE A 367 10.83 3.54 8.24
N ASP A 368 10.33 2.40 8.70
CA ASP A 368 10.19 1.21 7.86
C ASP A 368 9.14 1.45 6.76
N LEU A 369 8.00 2.07 7.11
CA LEU A 369 7.00 2.48 6.13
C LEU A 369 7.51 3.61 5.23
N TYR A 370 8.09 4.66 5.83
CA TYR A 370 8.62 5.82 5.09
C TYR A 370 9.60 5.38 4.00
N GLU A 371 10.57 4.53 4.36
CA GLU A 371 11.57 4.02 3.42
C GLU A 371 10.96 3.15 2.32
N ARG A 372 10.01 2.27 2.68
CA ARG A 372 9.31 1.40 1.73
C ARG A 372 8.54 2.22 0.69
N ASP A 373 7.75 3.18 1.14
CA ASP A 373 6.96 4.06 0.25
C ASP A 373 7.86 4.97 -0.58
N LEU A 374 8.89 5.57 0.04
CA LEU A 374 9.84 6.43 -0.65
C LEU A 374 10.54 5.69 -1.79
N LEU A 375 11.10 4.50 -1.53
CA LEU A 375 11.84 3.72 -2.53
C LEU A 375 10.91 3.21 -3.63
N ASN A 376 9.82 2.53 -3.25
CA ASN A 376 9.05 1.75 -4.22
C ASN A 376 7.99 2.59 -4.96
N HIS A 377 7.53 3.71 -4.38
CA HIS A 377 6.53 4.55 -5.02
C HIS A 377 7.07 5.92 -5.40
N THR A 378 7.49 6.76 -4.45
CA THR A 378 7.85 8.16 -4.71
C THR A 378 9.02 8.27 -5.68
N ILE A 379 10.13 7.58 -5.43
CA ILE A 379 11.32 7.58 -6.30
C ILE A 379 11.01 6.90 -7.63
N GLY A 380 10.29 5.77 -7.60
CA GLY A 380 9.89 5.04 -8.79
C GLY A 380 8.85 5.75 -9.66
N GLY A 381 8.11 6.71 -9.10
CA GLY A 381 7.11 7.49 -9.83
C GLY A 381 7.68 8.47 -10.84
N GLN A 382 8.95 8.84 -10.73
CA GLN A 382 9.62 9.73 -11.68
C GLN A 382 10.22 8.96 -12.86
N ASN A 383 10.01 9.46 -14.08
CA ASN A 383 10.60 8.91 -15.30
C ASN A 383 12.12 9.16 -15.33
N PRO A 384 12.96 8.11 -15.25
CA PRO A 384 14.42 8.28 -15.25
C PRO A 384 15.00 8.73 -16.60
N ALA A 385 14.26 8.52 -17.69
CA ALA A 385 14.70 8.91 -19.04
C ALA A 385 14.33 10.36 -19.40
N ASP A 386 13.49 11.00 -18.58
CA ASP A 386 13.02 12.36 -18.83
C ASP A 386 13.92 13.38 -18.12
N PRO A 387 14.48 14.39 -18.81
CA PRO A 387 15.41 15.37 -18.23
C PRO A 387 14.75 16.28 -17.18
N HIS A 388 13.43 16.46 -17.22
CA HIS A 388 12.64 17.24 -16.26
C HIS A 388 11.99 16.38 -15.18
N GLY A 389 12.16 15.04 -15.28
CA GLY A 389 11.66 14.11 -14.26
C GLY A 389 10.15 14.08 -14.15
N HIS A 390 9.47 14.04 -15.30
CA HIS A 390 8.00 13.88 -15.31
C HIS A 390 7.55 12.62 -14.58
N ILE A 391 6.35 12.68 -14.00
CA ILE A 391 5.84 11.67 -13.06
C ILE A 391 4.56 11.01 -13.57
N THR A 392 4.24 9.84 -13.00
CA THR A 392 2.90 9.24 -13.13
C THR A 392 1.95 9.80 -12.09
N TYR A 393 0.66 9.79 -12.38
CA TYR A 393 -0.40 10.10 -11.40
C TYR A 393 -0.63 8.88 -10.50
N PHE A 394 -0.99 7.77 -11.12
CA PHE A 394 -1.18 6.47 -10.48
C PHE A 394 0.01 5.54 -10.74
N THR A 395 0.15 4.55 -9.89
CA THR A 395 1.09 3.44 -10.08
C THR A 395 0.29 2.14 -10.20
N PRO A 396 0.13 1.60 -11.43
CA PRO A 396 -0.60 0.36 -11.64
C PRO A 396 -0.05 -0.81 -10.80
N LEU A 397 -0.94 -1.52 -10.11
CA LEU A 397 -0.60 -2.77 -9.41
C LEU A 397 -1.31 -3.99 -9.99
N LYS A 398 -2.12 -3.80 -11.03
CA LYS A 398 -2.68 -4.89 -11.83
C LYS A 398 -1.56 -5.74 -12.44
N ALA A 399 -1.76 -7.05 -12.54
CA ALA A 399 -0.87 -7.92 -13.31
C ALA A 399 -0.74 -7.42 -14.76
N GLY A 400 0.48 -7.27 -15.24
CA GLY A 400 0.74 -6.65 -16.54
C GLY A 400 0.51 -5.14 -16.57
N GLY A 401 0.44 -4.47 -15.42
CA GLY A 401 0.45 -3.01 -15.35
C GLY A 401 1.73 -2.40 -15.89
N ARG A 402 1.69 -1.11 -16.29
CA ARG A 402 2.84 -0.38 -16.83
C ARG A 402 2.81 1.05 -16.34
N ARG A 403 3.94 1.57 -15.86
CA ARG A 403 4.05 2.98 -15.52
C ARG A 403 3.98 3.87 -16.75
N GLY A 404 3.40 5.07 -16.59
CA GLY A 404 3.25 6.02 -17.68
C GLY A 404 2.18 5.64 -18.71
N VAL A 405 1.29 4.70 -18.38
CA VAL A 405 0.13 4.32 -19.20
C VAL A 405 -1.12 4.48 -18.35
N GLY A 406 -2.05 5.33 -18.80
CA GLY A 406 -3.26 5.79 -18.12
C GLY A 406 -3.91 4.88 -17.12
N PRO A 407 -5.06 5.11 -16.52
CA PRO A 407 -5.91 6.28 -16.65
C PRO A 407 -5.31 7.43 -15.84
N ALA A 408 -5.01 8.50 -16.48
CA ALA A 408 -4.80 9.74 -15.78
C ALA A 408 -5.89 10.70 -16.20
N TRP A 409 -6.41 11.43 -15.28
CA TRP A 409 -7.30 12.53 -15.55
C TRP A 409 -6.64 13.47 -16.57
N GLY A 410 -7.04 13.37 -17.81
CA GLY A 410 -6.59 14.28 -18.86
C GLY A 410 -5.45 13.82 -19.75
N GLY A 411 -5.17 12.51 -19.89
CA GLY A 411 -4.30 12.06 -20.96
C GLY A 411 -3.26 11.02 -20.65
N GLY A 412 -3.31 10.46 -19.49
CA GLY A 412 -3.00 9.08 -19.27
C GLY A 412 -1.59 8.61 -19.24
N THR A 413 -0.54 9.42 -19.29
CA THR A 413 0.81 8.86 -19.32
C THR A 413 1.71 9.52 -18.27
N TRP A 414 2.69 10.24 -18.72
CA TRP A 414 3.58 11.04 -17.89
C TRP A 414 3.07 12.48 -17.81
N SER A 415 3.38 13.19 -16.73
CA SER A 415 3.18 14.63 -16.68
C SER A 415 3.99 15.33 -17.76
N THR A 416 3.69 16.59 -18.02
CA THR A 416 4.34 17.42 -19.04
C THR A 416 4.73 18.77 -18.47
N ASP A 417 5.59 19.51 -19.16
CA ASP A 417 6.09 20.80 -18.70
C ASP A 417 4.98 21.81 -18.38
N TYR A 418 3.93 21.88 -19.23
CA TYR A 418 2.90 22.92 -19.14
C TYR A 418 1.47 22.43 -19.41
N GLY A 419 1.27 21.15 -19.67
CA GLY A 419 -0.02 20.62 -20.12
C GLY A 419 -0.79 19.81 -19.09
N THR A 420 -0.20 19.48 -17.93
CA THR A 420 -0.81 18.62 -16.93
C THR A 420 -1.07 19.30 -15.60
N PHE A 421 -0.06 19.74 -14.93
CA PHE A 421 -0.10 20.39 -13.61
C PHE A 421 -1.02 19.70 -12.60
N TRP A 422 -1.02 18.36 -12.60
CA TRP A 422 -1.72 17.57 -11.59
C TRP A 422 -1.20 17.87 -10.18
N CYS A 423 -2.01 17.61 -9.15
CA CYS A 423 -1.55 17.69 -7.77
C CYS A 423 -0.28 16.85 -7.54
N CYS A 424 -0.22 15.65 -8.14
CA CYS A 424 0.94 14.75 -8.06
C CYS A 424 2.22 15.36 -8.66
N GLN A 425 2.10 16.16 -9.72
CA GLN A 425 3.25 16.88 -10.27
C GLN A 425 3.79 17.90 -9.25
N GLY A 426 2.89 18.62 -8.59
CA GLY A 426 3.25 19.57 -7.54
C GLY A 426 3.92 18.90 -6.33
N THR A 427 3.32 17.81 -5.81
CA THR A 427 3.90 17.08 -4.67
C THR A 427 5.23 16.40 -5.01
N ALA A 428 5.43 15.98 -6.27
CA ALA A 428 6.70 15.43 -6.72
C ALA A 428 7.82 16.47 -6.75
N LEU A 429 7.51 17.73 -7.08
CA LEU A 429 8.49 18.81 -6.98
C LEU A 429 8.99 18.96 -5.55
N GLU A 430 8.08 19.00 -4.58
CA GLU A 430 8.45 19.13 -3.18
C GLU A 430 9.17 17.88 -2.63
N SER A 431 8.70 16.67 -2.95
CA SER A 431 9.31 15.44 -2.42
C SER A 431 10.74 15.26 -2.92
N ASN A 432 10.99 15.52 -4.21
CA ASN A 432 12.31 15.32 -4.79
C ASN A 432 13.32 16.44 -4.44
N THR A 433 12.88 17.63 -4.02
CA THR A 433 13.79 18.68 -3.55
C THR A 433 14.29 18.46 -2.13
N LYS A 434 13.58 17.66 -1.33
CA LYS A 434 13.90 17.44 0.09
C LYS A 434 14.18 15.98 0.47
N LEU A 435 14.61 15.15 -0.49
CA LEU A 435 14.93 13.73 -0.25
C LEU A 435 15.93 13.51 0.89
N ALA A 436 16.83 14.46 1.12
CA ALA A 436 17.84 14.36 2.17
C ALA A 436 17.32 14.71 3.59
N GLU A 437 16.14 15.34 3.74
CA GLU A 437 15.68 15.93 5.00
C GLU A 437 15.41 14.91 6.13
N SER A 438 15.19 13.65 5.76
CA SER A 438 14.84 12.58 6.69
C SER A 438 15.93 11.53 6.89
N ILE A 439 17.16 11.79 6.41
CA ILE A 439 18.28 10.86 6.59
C ILE A 439 18.82 10.95 8.02
N TYR A 440 19.03 12.18 8.52
CA TYR A 440 19.66 12.44 9.81
C TYR A 440 18.78 13.32 10.70
N PHE A 441 18.85 13.03 12.01
CA PHE A 441 18.20 13.82 13.05
C PHE A 441 19.13 13.98 14.26
N ARG A 442 18.86 14.97 15.10
CA ARG A 442 19.65 15.24 16.31
C ARG A 442 18.77 15.40 17.54
N SER A 443 19.25 14.89 18.68
CA SER A 443 18.67 15.12 19.99
C SER A 443 19.80 15.32 21.00
N GLY A 444 20.00 16.54 21.47
CA GLY A 444 21.13 16.88 22.34
C GLY A 444 22.47 16.51 21.69
N THR A 445 23.13 15.49 22.27
CA THR A 445 24.41 14.96 21.77
C THR A 445 24.24 13.68 20.94
N THR A 446 23.04 13.30 20.59
CA THR A 446 22.75 12.10 19.80
C THR A 446 22.52 12.47 18.33
N LEU A 447 23.21 11.79 17.43
CA LEU A 447 22.94 11.75 16.00
C LEU A 447 22.15 10.50 15.68
N THR A 448 20.97 10.65 15.07
CA THR A 448 20.18 9.52 14.59
C THR A 448 20.28 9.42 13.06
N VAL A 449 20.51 8.20 12.57
CA VAL A 449 20.50 7.84 11.14
C VAL A 449 19.27 6.96 10.87
N ASN A 450 18.33 7.47 10.08
CA ASN A 450 17.09 6.77 9.77
C ASN A 450 17.06 6.15 8.38
N LEU A 451 17.71 6.77 7.39
CA LEU A 451 17.71 6.31 6.00
C LEU A 451 19.14 6.11 5.49
N PHE A 452 19.29 5.19 4.56
CA PHE A 452 20.58 4.81 4.01
C PHE A 452 20.69 5.25 2.54
N ALA A 453 21.42 6.36 2.33
CA ALA A 453 21.66 6.91 1.00
C ALA A 453 23.05 7.59 0.97
N PRO A 454 23.76 7.58 -0.17
CA PRO A 454 25.03 8.31 -0.28
C PRO A 454 24.81 9.78 0.03
N SER A 455 25.43 10.25 1.12
CA SER A 455 25.17 11.60 1.63
C SER A 455 26.29 12.11 2.52
N VAL A 456 26.31 13.43 2.71
CA VAL A 456 27.19 14.12 3.66
C VAL A 456 26.33 14.99 4.57
N LEU A 457 26.52 14.83 5.87
CA LEU A 457 25.99 15.70 6.91
C LEU A 457 27.11 16.63 7.40
N ASP A 458 26.89 17.94 7.34
CA ASP A 458 27.68 18.95 8.03
C ASP A 458 27.00 19.33 9.36
N TRP A 459 27.45 18.71 10.45
CA TRP A 459 27.01 19.09 11.80
C TRP A 459 27.88 20.23 12.31
N SER A 460 27.77 21.38 11.67
CA SER A 460 28.63 22.56 11.92
C SER A 460 28.58 23.03 13.36
N GLN A 461 27.43 22.91 14.06
CA GLN A 461 27.32 23.28 15.47
C GLN A 461 28.25 22.48 16.40
N ARG A 462 28.78 21.35 15.92
CA ARG A 462 29.75 20.52 16.64
C ARG A 462 31.10 20.43 15.93
N GLY A 463 31.25 21.04 14.77
CA GLY A 463 32.45 20.93 13.95
C GLY A 463 32.68 19.51 13.39
N ILE A 464 31.60 18.73 13.20
CA ILE A 464 31.65 17.34 12.77
C ILE A 464 31.05 17.24 11.36
N THR A 465 31.68 16.43 10.52
CA THR A 465 31.13 15.97 9.25
C THR A 465 30.93 14.47 9.32
N VAL A 466 29.77 13.97 8.86
CA VAL A 466 29.49 12.53 8.69
C VAL A 466 29.27 12.26 7.21
N THR A 467 30.11 11.39 6.65
CA THR A 467 29.95 10.91 5.26
C THR A 467 29.36 9.53 5.27
N GLN A 468 28.22 9.36 4.65
CA GLN A 468 27.56 8.07 4.44
C GLN A 468 27.89 7.56 3.03
N SER A 469 28.58 6.41 2.97
CA SER A 469 28.92 5.72 1.73
C SER A 469 28.20 4.39 1.69
N THR A 470 27.42 4.15 0.65
CA THR A 470 26.59 2.95 0.53
C THR A 470 26.20 2.66 -0.90
N ALA A 471 26.01 1.38 -1.22
CA ALA A 471 25.32 0.91 -2.44
C ALA A 471 23.88 0.46 -2.13
N TYR A 472 23.36 0.76 -0.96
CA TYR A 472 22.02 0.41 -0.53
C TYR A 472 20.93 0.97 -1.48
N PRO A 473 19.90 0.19 -1.81
CA PRO A 473 19.55 -1.14 -1.33
C PRO A 473 20.13 -2.32 -2.16
N VAL A 474 21.06 -2.08 -3.07
CA VAL A 474 21.71 -3.16 -3.85
C VAL A 474 22.66 -3.97 -2.96
N GLY A 475 23.44 -3.29 -2.14
CA GLY A 475 24.29 -3.87 -1.09
C GLY A 475 23.64 -3.73 0.28
N ASP A 476 24.00 -4.59 1.20
CA ASP A 476 23.51 -4.67 2.56
C ASP A 476 24.37 -3.88 3.58
N THR A 477 25.39 -3.19 3.11
CA THR A 477 26.38 -2.51 3.95
C THR A 477 26.38 -1.00 3.71
N THR A 478 26.40 -0.26 4.81
CA THR A 478 26.55 1.21 4.83
C THR A 478 27.69 1.60 5.75
N THR A 479 28.57 2.49 5.30
CA THR A 479 29.67 3.03 6.10
C THR A 479 29.43 4.49 6.42
N LEU A 480 29.50 4.85 7.70
CA LEU A 480 29.46 6.21 8.21
C LEU A 480 30.85 6.58 8.66
N GLN A 481 31.47 7.57 8.04
CA GLN A 481 32.78 8.11 8.44
C GLN A 481 32.58 9.43 9.16
N VAL A 482 33.16 9.53 10.36
CA VAL A 482 33.13 10.76 11.17
C VAL A 482 34.46 11.50 11.00
N THR A 483 34.38 12.80 10.66
CA THR A 483 35.56 13.66 10.53
C THR A 483 35.34 15.01 11.25
N GLY A 484 36.39 15.73 11.50
CA GLY A 484 36.34 17.07 12.11
C GLY A 484 36.76 17.10 13.60
N SER A 485 36.35 18.15 14.30
CA SER A 485 36.67 18.37 15.71
C SER A 485 35.69 17.58 16.59
N VAL A 486 36.07 16.34 16.90
CA VAL A 486 35.27 15.46 17.76
C VAL A 486 35.69 15.64 19.22
N ALA A 487 35.10 16.59 19.92
CA ALA A 487 35.32 16.78 21.35
C ALA A 487 34.23 16.11 22.17
N GLY A 488 34.63 15.32 23.16
CA GLY A 488 33.73 14.68 24.11
C GLY A 488 33.03 13.43 23.59
N THR A 489 32.21 12.87 24.45
CA THR A 489 31.40 11.68 24.14
C THR A 489 30.06 12.09 23.55
N TRP A 490 29.64 11.39 22.48
CA TRP A 490 28.31 11.54 21.90
C TRP A 490 27.80 10.20 21.36
N SER A 491 26.51 10.12 21.09
CA SER A 491 25.84 8.88 20.66
C SER A 491 25.51 8.92 19.18
N LEU A 492 25.87 7.85 18.47
CA LEU A 492 25.35 7.52 17.16
C LEU A 492 24.24 6.49 17.34
N ARG A 493 23.06 6.81 16.87
CA ARG A 493 21.86 5.99 16.91
C ARG A 493 21.46 5.63 15.47
N VAL A 494 21.42 4.34 15.15
CA VAL A 494 21.16 3.85 13.79
C VAL A 494 19.90 3.01 13.77
N ARG A 495 18.99 3.27 12.86
CA ARG A 495 17.79 2.45 12.68
C ARG A 495 18.17 1.06 12.18
N ILE A 496 17.58 0.05 12.81
CA ILE A 496 17.61 -1.34 12.36
C ILE A 496 16.23 -1.68 11.83
N PRO A 497 16.05 -1.77 10.51
CA PRO A 497 14.74 -2.08 9.91
C PRO A 497 14.16 -3.41 10.40
N ALA A 498 12.85 -3.54 10.41
CA ALA A 498 12.17 -4.75 10.88
C ALA A 498 12.54 -6.02 10.08
N TRP A 499 12.91 -5.88 8.82
CA TRP A 499 13.35 -6.97 7.95
C TRP A 499 14.82 -7.39 8.16
N ALA A 500 15.65 -6.60 8.87
CA ALA A 500 17.10 -6.79 8.97
C ALA A 500 17.50 -7.71 10.13
N ALA A 501 17.09 -8.97 10.08
CA ALA A 501 17.53 -9.97 11.06
C ALA A 501 19.05 -10.23 10.97
N GLY A 502 19.73 -10.27 12.11
CA GLY A 502 21.19 -10.46 12.15
C GLY A 502 22.01 -9.20 11.82
N ALA A 503 21.39 -8.01 11.93
CA ALA A 503 22.10 -6.74 11.75
C ALA A 503 23.30 -6.63 12.71
N THR A 504 24.39 -6.02 12.22
CA THR A 504 25.61 -5.78 12.99
C THR A 504 26.16 -4.39 12.77
N LEU A 505 26.83 -3.87 13.80
CA LEU A 505 27.60 -2.63 13.72
C LEU A 505 29.07 -2.92 14.04
N ALA A 506 29.98 -2.38 13.24
CA ALA A 506 31.42 -2.44 13.50
C ALA A 506 32.00 -1.03 13.53
N VAL A 507 32.87 -0.75 14.51
CA VAL A 507 33.64 0.49 14.60
C VAL A 507 35.09 0.20 14.21
N ASN A 508 35.60 0.88 13.21
CA ASN A 508 36.99 0.69 12.69
C ASN A 508 37.26 -0.80 12.39
N GLY A 509 36.30 -1.52 11.85
CA GLY A 509 36.36 -2.93 11.54
C GLY A 509 36.09 -3.89 12.71
N ALA A 510 36.01 -3.41 13.97
CA ALA A 510 35.70 -4.23 15.11
C ALA A 510 34.20 -4.28 15.39
N VAL A 511 33.60 -5.47 15.33
CA VAL A 511 32.18 -5.67 15.62
C VAL A 511 31.87 -5.29 17.06
N GLN A 512 30.80 -4.54 17.25
CA GLN A 512 30.37 -4.04 18.55
C GLN A 512 29.30 -4.96 19.16
N ASN A 513 29.40 -5.19 20.46
CA ASN A 513 28.38 -5.89 21.22
C ASN A 513 27.22 -4.93 21.58
N THR A 514 26.60 -4.35 20.59
CA THR A 514 25.48 -3.43 20.73
C THR A 514 24.21 -4.12 20.25
N PRO A 515 23.10 -4.12 21.03
CA PRO A 515 21.85 -4.66 20.57
C PRO A 515 21.42 -4.01 19.24
N ALA A 516 21.14 -4.85 18.24
CA ALA A 516 20.72 -4.45 16.90
C ALA A 516 19.50 -5.29 16.47
N ALA A 517 18.48 -5.30 17.33
CA ALA A 517 17.26 -6.05 17.07
C ALA A 517 16.47 -5.45 15.90
N PRO A 518 15.87 -6.28 15.02
CA PRO A 518 14.96 -5.80 13.98
C PRO A 518 13.85 -4.90 14.54
N GLY A 519 13.48 -3.84 13.82
CA GLY A 519 12.46 -2.89 14.24
C GLY A 519 12.86 -1.99 15.41
N SER A 520 14.17 -1.74 15.59
CA SER A 520 14.68 -0.96 16.72
C SER A 520 15.77 0.03 16.29
N TYR A 521 16.45 0.59 17.27
CA TYR A 521 17.63 1.44 17.08
C TYR A 521 18.84 0.88 17.82
N ALA A 522 19.96 0.70 17.12
CA ALA A 522 21.24 0.43 17.72
C ALA A 522 21.94 1.73 18.14
N VAL A 523 22.52 1.76 19.35
CA VAL A 523 23.13 2.98 19.91
C VAL A 523 24.59 2.73 20.26
N LEU A 524 25.49 3.53 19.70
CA LEU A 524 26.92 3.54 20.01
C LEU A 524 27.29 4.85 20.73
N THR A 525 27.56 4.78 22.01
CA THR A 525 28.00 5.93 22.83
C THR A 525 29.48 5.83 23.16
N ARG A 526 30.27 6.76 22.64
CA ARG A 526 31.72 6.78 22.87
C ARG A 526 32.36 8.15 22.60
N ALA A 527 33.59 8.32 22.99
CA ALA A 527 34.44 9.39 22.44
C ALA A 527 34.85 8.97 21.02
N TRP A 528 34.58 9.83 20.07
CA TRP A 528 34.90 9.62 18.66
C TRP A 528 36.17 10.30 18.28
N SER A 529 36.91 9.77 17.31
CA SER A 529 38.07 10.38 16.69
C SER A 529 37.81 10.74 15.23
N SER A 530 38.47 11.79 14.76
CA SER A 530 38.39 12.11 13.32
C SER A 530 38.98 10.96 12.50
N GLY A 531 38.19 10.45 11.54
CA GLY A 531 38.54 9.28 10.74
C GLY A 531 37.83 7.99 11.20
N ASP A 532 37.22 7.98 12.39
CA ASP A 532 36.46 6.80 12.82
C ASP A 532 35.36 6.43 11.79
N THR A 533 35.22 5.13 11.58
CA THR A 533 34.22 4.57 10.69
C THR A 533 33.26 3.67 11.44
N VAL A 534 31.98 3.74 11.10
CA VAL A 534 30.95 2.78 11.54
C VAL A 534 30.41 2.06 10.33
N THR A 535 30.60 0.75 10.27
CA THR A 535 30.00 -0.10 9.25
C THR A 535 28.74 -0.72 9.82
N VAL A 536 27.62 -0.46 9.17
CA VAL A 536 26.30 -1.04 9.46
C VAL A 536 26.02 -2.10 8.40
N THR A 537 25.82 -3.35 8.82
CA THR A 537 25.44 -4.45 7.94
C THR A 537 24.00 -4.84 8.25
N LEU A 538 23.16 -4.82 7.23
CA LEU A 538 21.72 -5.11 7.29
C LEU A 538 21.41 -6.28 6.35
N PRO A 539 21.53 -7.55 6.81
CA PRO A 539 21.37 -8.72 5.94
C PRO A 539 19.99 -8.73 5.29
N MET A 540 19.95 -8.84 3.95
CA MET A 540 18.72 -8.83 3.18
C MET A 540 18.39 -10.24 2.68
N GLN A 541 17.13 -10.59 2.75
CA GLN A 541 16.59 -11.85 2.22
C GLN A 541 15.34 -11.56 1.40
N VAL A 542 15.02 -12.47 0.47
CA VAL A 542 13.74 -12.46 -0.21
C VAL A 542 12.66 -12.87 0.77
N ALA A 543 11.63 -12.06 0.89
CA ALA A 543 10.46 -12.35 1.71
C ALA A 543 9.18 -12.22 0.88
N ALA A 544 8.24 -13.14 1.10
CA ALA A 544 6.88 -13.03 0.59
C ALA A 544 6.04 -12.22 1.57
N VAL A 545 5.40 -11.17 1.09
CA VAL A 545 4.52 -10.29 1.86
C VAL A 545 3.09 -10.56 1.41
N PRO A 546 2.27 -11.24 2.20
CA PRO A 546 0.90 -11.56 1.82
C PRO A 546 0.03 -10.30 1.75
N ALA A 547 -0.97 -10.32 0.87
CA ALA A 547 -2.03 -9.33 0.88
C ALA A 547 -2.95 -9.55 2.08
N ASN A 548 -3.47 -8.45 2.65
CA ASN A 548 -4.27 -8.52 3.89
C ASN A 548 -5.53 -9.37 3.75
N ASP A 549 -6.15 -9.36 2.57
CA ASP A 549 -7.40 -10.08 2.27
C ASP A 549 -7.19 -11.47 1.65
N ASN A 550 -5.96 -11.79 1.25
CA ASN A 550 -5.66 -13.08 0.65
C ASN A 550 -4.19 -13.48 0.87
N PRO A 551 -3.89 -14.39 1.80
CA PRO A 551 -2.52 -14.84 2.09
C PRO A 551 -1.86 -15.58 0.92
N ASP A 552 -2.64 -16.05 -0.06
CA ASP A 552 -2.17 -16.76 -1.25
C ASP A 552 -1.76 -15.80 -2.37
N VAL A 553 -2.01 -14.51 -2.17
CA VAL A 553 -1.53 -13.45 -3.04
C VAL A 553 -0.43 -12.69 -2.32
N VAL A 554 0.76 -12.73 -2.85
CA VAL A 554 1.95 -12.15 -2.20
C VAL A 554 2.64 -11.14 -3.11
N ALA A 555 3.26 -10.14 -2.51
CA ALA A 555 4.33 -9.38 -3.13
C ALA A 555 5.69 -9.91 -2.65
N LEU A 556 6.72 -9.76 -3.47
CA LEU A 556 8.08 -10.11 -3.05
C LEU A 556 8.83 -8.86 -2.60
N SER A 557 9.56 -8.98 -1.51
CA SER A 557 10.50 -7.94 -1.07
C SER A 557 11.92 -8.50 -0.92
N TYR A 558 12.92 -7.65 -1.11
CA TYR A 558 14.31 -7.90 -0.75
C TYR A 558 14.79 -6.71 0.07
N GLY A 559 14.89 -6.90 1.37
CA GLY A 559 15.02 -5.78 2.30
C GLY A 559 13.86 -4.78 2.13
N PRO A 560 14.12 -3.48 1.89
CA PRO A 560 13.08 -2.47 1.72
C PRO A 560 12.48 -2.45 0.31
N THR A 561 13.11 -3.14 -0.65
CA THR A 561 12.76 -3.08 -2.06
C THR A 561 11.71 -4.11 -2.41
N VAL A 562 10.62 -3.68 -3.01
CA VAL A 562 9.64 -4.58 -3.63
C VAL A 562 10.17 -5.01 -4.99
N LEU A 563 10.07 -6.30 -5.27
CA LEU A 563 10.47 -6.90 -6.54
C LEU A 563 9.26 -7.04 -7.45
N CYS A 564 9.44 -6.80 -8.74
CA CYS A 564 8.41 -7.04 -9.75
C CYS A 564 8.95 -7.89 -10.89
N GLY A 565 8.05 -8.66 -11.52
CA GLY A 565 8.36 -9.44 -12.71
C GLY A 565 8.28 -8.62 -13.97
N ASN A 566 9.18 -8.85 -14.89
CA ASN A 566 9.21 -8.22 -16.20
C ASN A 566 8.56 -9.15 -17.24
N HIS A 567 7.44 -8.71 -17.82
CA HIS A 567 6.70 -9.45 -18.86
C HIS A 567 6.95 -8.89 -20.27
N GLY A 568 7.86 -7.92 -20.44
CA GLY A 568 8.03 -7.23 -21.72
C GLY A 568 6.73 -6.52 -22.12
N ASP A 569 6.22 -6.82 -23.31
CA ASP A 569 4.93 -6.30 -23.79
C ASP A 569 3.74 -7.25 -23.51
N ALA A 570 3.99 -8.42 -22.92
CA ALA A 570 2.91 -9.36 -22.57
C ALA A 570 2.08 -8.85 -21.39
N VAL A 571 0.78 -9.10 -21.44
CA VAL A 571 -0.16 -8.80 -20.36
C VAL A 571 -0.71 -10.11 -19.82
N PRO A 572 -0.33 -10.54 -18.62
CA PRO A 572 -0.91 -11.72 -17.98
C PRO A 572 -2.43 -11.59 -17.85
N ALA A 573 -3.16 -12.67 -18.15
CA ALA A 573 -4.62 -12.68 -18.05
C ALA A 573 -5.14 -12.66 -16.60
N ALA A 574 -4.31 -13.13 -15.66
CA ALA A 574 -4.56 -13.17 -14.23
C ALA A 574 -3.27 -12.89 -13.45
N LEU A 575 -3.32 -12.92 -12.12
CA LEU A 575 -2.11 -12.91 -11.29
C LEU A 575 -1.29 -14.17 -11.61
N PRO A 576 -0.02 -14.01 -12.07
CA PRO A 576 0.81 -15.18 -12.42
C PRO A 576 1.10 -16.03 -11.17
N ALA A 577 1.09 -17.35 -11.35
CA ALA A 577 1.37 -18.30 -10.28
C ALA A 577 2.89 -18.47 -10.11
N LEU A 578 3.42 -17.97 -8.98
CA LEU A 578 4.84 -17.93 -8.68
C LEU A 578 5.28 -19.12 -7.81
N ALA A 579 6.28 -19.86 -8.26
CA ALA A 579 6.96 -20.84 -7.43
C ALA A 579 7.98 -20.11 -6.50
N LEU A 580 7.60 -19.84 -5.26
CA LEU A 580 8.44 -19.06 -4.32
C LEU A 580 9.83 -19.63 -4.13
N SER A 581 9.98 -20.98 -4.09
CA SER A 581 11.26 -21.66 -3.93
C SER A 581 12.21 -21.48 -5.12
N SER A 582 11.70 -21.03 -6.27
CA SER A 582 12.49 -20.78 -7.48
C SER A 582 13.15 -19.42 -7.52
N VAL A 583 12.80 -18.51 -6.59
CA VAL A 583 13.32 -17.14 -6.57
C VAL A 583 14.81 -17.16 -6.24
N THR A 584 15.63 -16.75 -7.19
CA THR A 584 17.09 -16.80 -7.07
C THR A 584 17.71 -15.47 -7.50
N ARG A 585 18.60 -14.91 -6.69
CA ARG A 585 19.37 -13.71 -7.04
C ARG A 585 20.42 -14.05 -8.08
N THR A 586 20.47 -13.30 -9.17
CA THR A 586 21.38 -13.56 -10.33
C THR A 586 22.54 -12.57 -10.41
N SER A 587 22.54 -11.50 -9.61
CA SER A 587 23.61 -10.50 -9.61
C SER A 587 23.96 -10.07 -8.18
N SER A 588 25.25 -9.90 -7.91
CA SER A 588 25.74 -9.30 -6.66
C SER A 588 25.85 -7.78 -6.73
N THR A 589 25.85 -7.20 -7.93
CA THR A 589 26.06 -5.76 -8.18
C THR A 589 24.77 -5.05 -8.64
N ALA A 590 23.66 -5.79 -8.80
CA ALA A 590 22.35 -5.28 -9.13
C ALA A 590 21.26 -6.07 -8.39
N LEU A 591 20.08 -5.47 -8.24
CA LEU A 591 18.89 -6.17 -7.76
C LEU A 591 18.23 -6.90 -8.95
N ALA A 592 18.86 -8.01 -9.36
CA ALA A 592 18.37 -8.85 -10.42
C ALA A 592 18.16 -10.27 -9.90
N PHE A 593 16.99 -10.82 -10.20
CA PHE A 593 16.56 -12.15 -9.78
C PHE A 593 15.88 -12.87 -10.93
N THR A 594 15.77 -14.17 -10.82
CA THR A 594 14.90 -15.01 -11.67
C THR A 594 13.96 -15.82 -10.80
N ALA A 595 12.81 -16.14 -11.35
CA ALA A 595 11.83 -17.02 -10.72
C ALA A 595 11.09 -17.83 -11.80
N THR A 596 10.31 -18.83 -11.39
CA THR A 596 9.38 -19.54 -12.25
C THR A 596 7.96 -19.05 -11.93
N ALA A 597 7.25 -18.54 -12.95
CA ALA A 597 5.85 -18.18 -12.85
C ALA A 597 5.07 -18.80 -14.00
N ASP A 598 3.92 -19.40 -13.71
CA ASP A 598 3.11 -20.17 -14.68
C ASP A 598 3.95 -21.21 -15.48
N GLY A 599 4.92 -21.83 -14.82
CA GLY A 599 5.84 -22.81 -15.42
C GLY A 599 6.94 -22.21 -16.32
N ALA A 600 6.99 -20.90 -16.52
CA ALA A 600 7.99 -20.21 -17.32
C ALA A 600 8.96 -19.38 -16.46
N SER A 601 10.19 -19.20 -16.94
CA SER A 601 11.16 -18.32 -16.27
C SER A 601 10.78 -16.85 -16.46
N VAL A 602 10.76 -16.08 -15.36
CA VAL A 602 10.54 -14.64 -15.35
C VAL A 602 11.69 -13.94 -14.66
N GLY A 603 12.18 -12.84 -15.26
CA GLY A 603 13.16 -11.96 -14.63
C GLY A 603 12.48 -11.04 -13.61
N LEU A 604 13.08 -10.92 -12.40
CA LEU A 604 12.59 -9.99 -11.38
C LEU A 604 13.62 -8.89 -11.16
N GLY A 605 13.11 -7.68 -10.91
CA GLY A 605 13.91 -6.49 -10.61
C GLY A 605 13.24 -5.58 -9.59
N PRO A 606 13.92 -4.49 -9.18
CA PRO A 606 13.36 -3.55 -8.24
C PRO A 606 12.19 -2.78 -8.86
N PHE A 607 11.09 -2.72 -8.13
CA PHE A 607 9.87 -2.06 -8.62
C PHE A 607 10.06 -0.57 -8.92
N TYR A 608 10.93 0.12 -8.21
CA TYR A 608 11.23 1.53 -8.50
C TYR A 608 11.88 1.76 -9.87
N ASP A 609 12.46 0.73 -10.49
CA ASP A 609 13.04 0.80 -11.84
C ASP A 609 12.16 0.13 -12.93
N ALA A 610 10.93 -0.28 -12.58
CA ALA A 610 9.99 -0.88 -13.53
C ALA A 610 9.46 0.16 -14.51
N GLN A 611 10.19 0.38 -15.60
CA GLN A 611 9.89 1.37 -16.64
C GLN A 611 9.94 0.72 -18.02
N GLY A 612 9.01 1.10 -18.90
CA GLY A 612 9.04 0.73 -20.30
C GLY A 612 8.58 -0.71 -20.63
N TYR A 613 8.12 -1.47 -19.65
CA TYR A 613 7.60 -2.83 -19.83
C TYR A 613 6.40 -3.09 -18.91
N ASN A 614 5.63 -4.12 -19.22
CA ASN A 614 4.53 -4.59 -18.38
C ASN A 614 5.09 -5.42 -17.22
N TYR A 615 4.56 -5.22 -16.01
CA TYR A 615 5.07 -5.89 -14.82
C TYR A 615 3.97 -6.50 -13.96
N SER A 616 4.36 -7.39 -13.05
CA SER A 616 3.54 -7.84 -11.92
C SER A 616 4.29 -7.61 -10.61
N VAL A 617 3.61 -6.98 -9.65
CA VAL A 617 4.09 -6.77 -8.28
C VAL A 617 3.54 -7.85 -7.37
N TYR A 618 2.28 -8.21 -7.57
CA TYR A 618 1.61 -9.26 -6.84
C TYR A 618 1.54 -10.54 -7.66
N TRP A 619 1.62 -11.65 -6.95
CA TRP A 619 1.71 -12.98 -7.48
C TRP A 619 0.76 -13.89 -6.75
N SER A 620 0.10 -14.80 -7.43
CA SER A 620 -0.48 -15.98 -6.78
C SER A 620 0.67 -16.93 -6.40
N THR A 621 0.64 -17.50 -5.21
CA THR A 621 1.69 -18.47 -4.83
C THR A 621 1.56 -19.83 -5.51
N GLY A 622 0.63 -19.96 -6.45
CA GLY A 622 0.50 -21.14 -7.32
C GLY A 622 0.17 -22.45 -6.58
N ALA A 623 0.50 -22.48 -5.31
CA ALA A 623 0.20 -23.60 -4.44
C ALA A 623 -1.24 -23.57 -3.93
N ASP A 624 -1.95 -22.44 -4.18
CA ASP A 624 -3.23 -22.15 -3.54
C ASP A 624 -4.24 -21.46 -4.46
N ALA A 625 -4.27 -21.75 -5.75
CA ALA A 625 -5.58 -21.83 -6.37
C ALA A 625 -6.30 -22.93 -5.58
N GLY A 626 -7.18 -22.53 -4.66
CA GLY A 626 -7.94 -23.47 -3.85
C GLY A 626 -8.47 -24.56 -4.77
N ALA A 627 -8.49 -25.81 -4.31
CA ALA A 627 -8.97 -26.89 -5.14
C ALA A 627 -10.30 -26.49 -5.76
N ASP A 628 -10.50 -26.85 -7.01
CA ASP A 628 -11.84 -26.85 -7.57
C ASP A 628 -12.66 -27.93 -6.86
N PHE A 629 -13.91 -27.63 -6.66
CA PHE A 629 -14.86 -28.52 -5.99
C PHE A 629 -16.00 -28.87 -6.94
N ARG A 630 -16.43 -30.11 -6.88
CA ARG A 630 -17.77 -30.48 -7.31
C ARG A 630 -18.77 -30.17 -6.21
N LEU A 631 -19.85 -29.51 -6.57
CA LEU A 631 -21.00 -29.30 -5.69
C LEU A 631 -22.01 -30.40 -5.95
N VAL A 632 -22.05 -31.43 -5.06
CA VAL A 632 -22.91 -32.61 -5.20
C VAL A 632 -24.19 -32.37 -4.44
N ASN A 633 -25.32 -32.45 -5.15
CA ASN A 633 -26.64 -32.31 -4.53
C ASN A 633 -26.96 -33.52 -3.63
N ALA A 634 -27.45 -33.26 -2.42
CA ALA A 634 -27.67 -34.31 -1.44
C ALA A 634 -28.89 -35.21 -1.75
N ALA A 635 -29.87 -34.72 -2.51
CA ALA A 635 -31.03 -35.48 -2.92
C ALA A 635 -30.78 -36.43 -4.09
N SER A 636 -30.10 -35.92 -5.11
CA SER A 636 -29.90 -36.63 -6.38
C SER A 636 -28.54 -37.29 -6.52
N GLY A 637 -27.50 -36.83 -5.79
CA GLY A 637 -26.14 -37.26 -6.01
C GLY A 637 -25.48 -36.72 -7.29
N LEU A 638 -26.22 -35.87 -8.04
CA LEU A 638 -25.72 -35.20 -9.26
C LEU A 638 -24.92 -33.95 -8.90
N VAL A 639 -24.07 -33.50 -9.82
CA VAL A 639 -23.22 -32.32 -9.65
C VAL A 639 -23.83 -31.08 -10.32
N LEU A 640 -23.54 -29.91 -9.75
CA LEU A 640 -23.86 -28.60 -10.34
C LEU A 640 -22.91 -28.35 -11.51
N GLY A 641 -23.40 -28.04 -12.68
CA GLY A 641 -22.63 -27.70 -13.87
C GLY A 641 -23.30 -26.65 -14.72
N ILE A 642 -22.63 -26.23 -15.80
CA ILE A 642 -23.18 -25.25 -16.75
C ILE A 642 -23.68 -25.95 -18.01
N LYS A 643 -24.89 -25.60 -18.42
CA LYS A 643 -25.56 -26.16 -19.60
C LYS A 643 -24.62 -26.10 -20.83
N ASP A 644 -24.44 -27.27 -21.47
CA ASP A 644 -23.72 -27.44 -22.73
C ASP A 644 -22.28 -26.92 -22.69
N MET A 645 -21.63 -26.88 -21.50
CA MET A 645 -20.28 -26.30 -21.28
C MET A 645 -20.18 -24.87 -21.82
N SER A 646 -21.25 -24.10 -21.76
CA SER A 646 -21.30 -22.73 -22.31
C SER A 646 -20.33 -21.81 -21.58
N THR A 647 -19.68 -20.90 -22.32
CA THR A 647 -18.88 -19.79 -21.76
C THR A 647 -19.61 -18.45 -21.85
N ALA A 648 -20.87 -18.43 -22.29
CA ALA A 648 -21.68 -17.22 -22.43
C ALA A 648 -22.22 -16.72 -21.09
N ASP A 649 -22.40 -15.39 -20.95
CA ASP A 649 -23.19 -14.81 -19.88
C ASP A 649 -24.64 -15.26 -20.00
N GLY A 650 -25.29 -15.50 -18.86
CA GLY A 650 -26.68 -15.98 -18.78
C GLY A 650 -26.87 -17.48 -19.06
N ALA A 651 -25.78 -18.24 -19.21
CA ALA A 651 -25.92 -19.69 -19.39
C ALA A 651 -26.44 -20.34 -18.10
N PRO A 652 -27.47 -21.21 -18.20
CA PRO A 652 -28.13 -21.84 -17.05
C PRO A 652 -27.20 -22.77 -16.28
N ALA A 653 -27.23 -22.70 -14.95
CA ALA A 653 -26.67 -23.73 -14.09
C ALA A 653 -27.69 -24.86 -13.92
N LEU A 654 -27.25 -26.10 -14.09
CA LEU A 654 -28.07 -27.32 -14.08
C LEU A 654 -27.40 -28.34 -13.15
N GLN A 655 -28.17 -29.31 -12.64
CA GLN A 655 -27.55 -30.53 -12.12
C GLN A 655 -27.37 -31.56 -13.22
N TRP A 656 -26.28 -32.30 -13.18
CA TRP A 656 -25.95 -33.34 -14.16
C TRP A 656 -25.18 -34.49 -13.56
N THR A 657 -25.14 -35.65 -14.23
CA THR A 657 -24.21 -36.72 -13.90
C THR A 657 -22.79 -36.22 -14.11
N ASP A 658 -21.92 -36.45 -13.15
CA ASP A 658 -20.53 -36.03 -13.24
C ASP A 658 -19.83 -36.69 -14.45
N SER A 659 -19.43 -35.87 -15.41
CA SER A 659 -18.70 -36.30 -16.61
C SER A 659 -17.20 -36.12 -16.50
N GLY A 660 -16.72 -35.57 -15.39
CA GLY A 660 -15.30 -35.21 -15.20
C GLY A 660 -14.88 -33.96 -15.96
N THR A 661 -15.80 -33.19 -16.52
CA THR A 661 -15.52 -31.98 -17.29
C THR A 661 -15.40 -30.74 -16.40
N ALA A 662 -14.65 -29.74 -16.84
CA ALA A 662 -14.33 -28.54 -16.07
C ALA A 662 -15.55 -27.65 -15.74
N ASP A 663 -16.63 -27.75 -16.53
CA ASP A 663 -17.88 -27.01 -16.25
C ASP A 663 -18.63 -27.52 -14.99
N HIS A 664 -18.28 -28.70 -14.48
CA HIS A 664 -18.75 -29.26 -13.21
C HIS A 664 -17.90 -28.83 -12.00
N ASN A 665 -16.79 -28.12 -12.25
CA ASN A 665 -15.84 -27.74 -11.23
C ASN A 665 -15.99 -26.25 -10.88
N TRP A 666 -15.92 -25.94 -9.60
CA TRP A 666 -16.11 -24.60 -9.05
C TRP A 666 -14.98 -24.25 -8.09
N SER A 667 -14.23 -23.19 -8.39
CA SER A 667 -13.32 -22.62 -7.41
C SER A 667 -14.06 -21.71 -6.44
N LEU A 668 -13.55 -21.68 -5.19
CA LEU A 668 -14.15 -20.92 -4.10
C LEU A 668 -13.34 -19.65 -3.85
N THR A 669 -13.90 -18.48 -4.13
CA THR A 669 -13.27 -17.20 -3.80
C THR A 669 -14.01 -16.56 -2.62
N VAL A 670 -13.29 -16.26 -1.55
CA VAL A 670 -13.84 -15.61 -0.36
C VAL A 670 -14.12 -14.13 -0.66
N ASP A 671 -15.35 -13.68 -0.30
CA ASP A 671 -15.77 -12.29 -0.42
C ASP A 671 -16.56 -11.87 0.84
N GLY A 672 -15.84 -11.36 1.83
CA GLY A 672 -16.38 -11.09 3.16
C GLY A 672 -16.76 -12.39 3.88
N THR A 673 -18.01 -12.52 4.32
CA THR A 673 -18.57 -13.72 4.96
C THR A 673 -19.13 -14.73 3.96
N ALA A 674 -19.13 -14.42 2.67
CA ALA A 674 -19.68 -15.21 1.58
C ALA A 674 -18.60 -15.76 0.64
N LEU A 675 -18.99 -16.66 -0.25
CA LEU A 675 -18.16 -17.16 -1.33
C LEU A 675 -18.71 -16.71 -2.70
N ARG A 676 -17.80 -16.48 -3.64
CA ARG A 676 -18.08 -16.53 -5.07
C ARG A 676 -17.69 -17.89 -5.59
N LEU A 677 -18.61 -18.53 -6.26
CA LEU A 677 -18.41 -19.82 -6.91
C LEU A 677 -18.08 -19.56 -8.38
N ARG A 678 -16.83 -19.74 -8.74
CA ARG A 678 -16.34 -19.49 -10.12
C ARG A 678 -16.21 -20.80 -10.87
N ASN A 679 -16.84 -20.90 -12.02
CA ASN A 679 -16.80 -22.08 -12.86
C ASN A 679 -15.40 -22.24 -13.48
N ALA A 680 -14.80 -23.42 -13.35
CA ALA A 680 -13.43 -23.68 -13.82
C ALA A 680 -13.30 -23.64 -15.35
N HIS A 681 -14.38 -23.97 -16.10
CA HIS A 681 -14.38 -23.94 -17.56
C HIS A 681 -14.53 -22.51 -18.12
N SER A 682 -15.50 -21.76 -17.63
CA SER A 682 -15.86 -20.45 -18.20
C SER A 682 -15.17 -19.27 -17.51
N GLY A 683 -14.66 -19.46 -16.29
CA GLY A 683 -14.14 -18.38 -15.44
C GLY A 683 -15.22 -17.44 -14.90
N LYS A 684 -16.51 -17.72 -15.15
CA LYS A 684 -17.65 -16.91 -14.70
C LYS A 684 -18.14 -17.34 -13.33
N VAL A 685 -18.87 -16.45 -12.66
CA VAL A 685 -19.41 -16.73 -11.33
C VAL A 685 -20.87 -17.15 -11.37
N LEU A 686 -21.25 -17.93 -10.38
CA LEU A 686 -22.65 -18.36 -10.15
C LEU A 686 -23.45 -17.18 -9.61
N GLY A 687 -24.56 -16.82 -10.25
CA GLY A 687 -25.41 -15.71 -9.85
C GLY A 687 -26.89 -15.97 -10.12
N VAL A 688 -27.75 -15.11 -9.59
CA VAL A 688 -29.20 -15.18 -9.80
C VAL A 688 -29.61 -14.26 -10.94
N GLN A 689 -30.41 -14.75 -11.86
CA GLN A 689 -30.89 -14.01 -13.01
C GLN A 689 -31.47 -12.65 -12.60
N ASP A 690 -30.98 -11.56 -13.25
CA ASP A 690 -31.46 -10.19 -13.09
C ASP A 690 -31.49 -9.70 -11.63
N MET A 691 -30.60 -10.22 -10.77
CA MET A 691 -30.59 -9.94 -9.32
C MET A 691 -31.95 -10.20 -8.65
N SER A 692 -32.76 -11.10 -9.20
CA SER A 692 -34.08 -11.39 -8.72
C SER A 692 -34.08 -11.87 -7.27
N THR A 693 -35.08 -11.43 -6.49
CA THR A 693 -35.37 -11.95 -5.16
C THR A 693 -36.60 -12.89 -5.14
N ALA A 694 -37.14 -13.22 -6.31
CA ALA A 694 -38.32 -14.09 -6.41
C ALA A 694 -37.99 -15.57 -6.14
N ASP A 695 -38.97 -16.32 -5.63
CA ASP A 695 -38.91 -17.77 -5.55
C ASP A 695 -38.89 -18.39 -6.93
N GLY A 696 -38.03 -19.40 -7.13
CA GLY A 696 -37.89 -20.08 -8.42
C GLY A 696 -37.08 -19.30 -9.46
N ALA A 697 -36.48 -18.16 -9.08
CA ALA A 697 -35.61 -17.44 -10.01
C ALA A 697 -34.44 -18.31 -10.45
N PRO A 698 -34.11 -18.38 -11.76
CA PRO A 698 -33.04 -19.18 -12.30
C PRO A 698 -31.66 -18.75 -11.77
N VAL A 699 -30.81 -19.74 -11.52
CA VAL A 699 -29.42 -19.54 -11.23
C VAL A 699 -28.61 -19.77 -12.52
N LEU A 700 -27.74 -18.85 -12.83
CA LEU A 700 -26.98 -18.73 -14.09
C LEU A 700 -25.50 -18.51 -13.79
N GLN A 701 -24.66 -18.62 -14.82
CA GLN A 701 -23.31 -18.04 -14.75
C GLN A 701 -23.30 -16.64 -15.38
N TRP A 702 -22.46 -15.76 -14.86
CA TRP A 702 -22.26 -14.41 -15.39
C TRP A 702 -20.85 -13.92 -15.19
N ALA A 703 -20.38 -12.94 -16.01
CA ALA A 703 -19.16 -12.21 -15.71
C ALA A 703 -19.29 -11.53 -14.34
N ASP A 704 -18.26 -11.65 -13.51
CA ASP A 704 -18.30 -11.11 -12.16
C ASP A 704 -18.32 -9.57 -12.21
N ASN A 705 -19.43 -8.97 -11.79
CA ASN A 705 -19.64 -7.52 -11.76
C ASN A 705 -19.68 -6.95 -10.33
N GLY A 706 -19.32 -7.76 -9.31
CA GLY A 706 -19.25 -7.32 -7.93
C GLY A 706 -20.58 -7.30 -7.17
N THR A 707 -21.70 -7.64 -7.80
CA THR A 707 -23.04 -7.55 -7.17
C THR A 707 -23.31 -8.64 -6.15
N ALA A 708 -24.27 -8.39 -5.24
CA ALA A 708 -24.60 -9.28 -4.13
C ALA A 708 -25.21 -10.62 -4.57
N ASP A 709 -25.86 -10.67 -5.72
CA ASP A 709 -26.44 -11.90 -6.29
C ASP A 709 -25.38 -12.92 -6.74
N HIS A 710 -24.12 -12.50 -6.89
CA HIS A 710 -22.97 -13.37 -7.17
C HIS A 710 -22.30 -13.92 -5.90
N ARG A 711 -22.81 -13.59 -4.71
CA ARG A 711 -22.29 -14.00 -3.42
C ARG A 711 -23.18 -15.05 -2.78
N TRP A 712 -22.55 -16.07 -2.20
CA TRP A 712 -23.25 -17.19 -1.56
C TRP A 712 -22.70 -17.44 -0.17
N GLU A 713 -23.53 -17.25 0.85
CA GLU A 713 -23.20 -17.60 2.23
C GLU A 713 -23.31 -19.11 2.41
N VAL A 714 -22.29 -19.72 2.99
CA VAL A 714 -22.26 -21.17 3.26
C VAL A 714 -22.71 -21.45 4.68
N VAL A 715 -23.79 -22.17 4.83
CA VAL A 715 -24.30 -22.63 6.14
C VAL A 715 -23.98 -24.11 6.29
N ASP A 716 -23.06 -24.44 7.20
CA ASP A 716 -22.72 -25.82 7.57
C ASP A 716 -23.86 -26.44 8.39
N LEU A 717 -24.37 -27.58 7.98
CA LEU A 717 -25.47 -28.28 8.67
C LEU A 717 -24.95 -29.35 9.65
N GLY A 718 -23.62 -29.50 9.76
CA GLY A 718 -23.00 -30.42 10.72
C GLY A 718 -22.95 -31.89 10.28
N ASP A 719 -23.62 -32.24 9.19
CA ASP A 719 -23.69 -33.58 8.63
C ASP A 719 -22.84 -33.76 7.35
N GLY A 720 -22.00 -32.75 7.01
CA GLY A 720 -21.22 -32.69 5.79
C GLY A 720 -21.98 -32.16 4.58
N THR A 721 -23.22 -31.71 4.79
CA THR A 721 -23.99 -30.97 3.79
C THR A 721 -24.06 -29.49 4.16
N HIS A 722 -24.31 -28.64 3.17
CA HIS A 722 -24.33 -27.19 3.31
C HIS A 722 -25.51 -26.60 2.55
N THR A 723 -26.10 -25.53 3.10
CA THR A 723 -26.99 -24.67 2.35
C THR A 723 -26.17 -23.49 1.82
N LEU A 724 -26.31 -23.16 0.53
CA LEU A 724 -25.74 -21.99 -0.10
C LEU A 724 -26.81 -20.92 -0.21
N ARG A 725 -26.72 -19.83 0.56
CA ARG A 725 -27.68 -18.74 0.58
C ARG A 725 -27.19 -17.55 -0.24
N ASN A 726 -27.97 -17.12 -1.18
CA ASN A 726 -27.65 -15.95 -1.98
C ASN A 726 -27.66 -14.67 -1.12
N ALA A 727 -26.59 -13.89 -1.14
CA ALA A 727 -26.44 -12.72 -0.27
C ALA A 727 -27.41 -11.57 -0.64
N ASN A 728 -27.92 -11.53 -1.89
CA ASN A 728 -28.91 -10.52 -2.30
C ASN A 728 -30.33 -10.85 -1.82
N SER A 729 -30.73 -12.13 -1.87
CA SER A 729 -32.09 -12.55 -1.59
C SER A 729 -32.28 -13.28 -0.25
N GLY A 730 -31.19 -13.79 0.36
CA GLY A 730 -31.21 -14.67 1.52
C GLY A 730 -31.74 -16.08 1.22
N LYS A 731 -32.02 -16.41 -0.05
CA LYS A 731 -32.64 -17.68 -0.47
C LYS A 731 -31.57 -18.74 -0.76
N ALA A 732 -31.97 -20.00 -0.61
CA ALA A 732 -31.07 -21.13 -0.81
C ALA A 732 -30.97 -21.51 -2.30
N LEU A 733 -29.79 -21.95 -2.72
CA LEU A 733 -29.57 -22.65 -3.97
C LEU A 733 -30.24 -24.02 -3.91
N GLY A 734 -31.16 -24.30 -4.81
CA GLY A 734 -31.86 -25.55 -4.92
C GLY A 734 -32.19 -25.91 -6.35
N LEU A 735 -33.08 -26.87 -6.52
CA LEU A 735 -33.45 -27.40 -7.84
C LEU A 735 -34.90 -27.13 -8.14
N LEU A 736 -35.18 -26.76 -9.39
CA LEU A 736 -36.54 -26.50 -9.86
C LEU A 736 -37.45 -27.74 -9.61
N ASN A 737 -38.52 -27.53 -8.87
CA ASN A 737 -39.50 -28.57 -8.47
C ASN A 737 -38.85 -29.74 -7.68
N SER A 738 -37.77 -29.49 -6.96
CA SER A 738 -37.00 -30.53 -6.24
C SER A 738 -36.60 -31.73 -7.12
N SER A 739 -36.40 -31.50 -8.41
CA SER A 739 -36.13 -32.56 -9.40
C SER A 739 -34.81 -33.26 -9.13
N SER A 740 -34.80 -34.59 -9.24
CA SER A 740 -33.56 -35.42 -9.22
C SER A 740 -33.07 -35.81 -10.61
N ALA A 741 -33.67 -35.29 -11.67
CA ALA A 741 -33.30 -35.63 -13.05
C ALA A 741 -32.08 -34.88 -13.55
N ASN A 742 -31.31 -35.50 -14.46
CA ASN A 742 -30.31 -34.79 -15.25
C ASN A 742 -30.94 -33.61 -15.99
N GLY A 743 -30.27 -32.46 -16.04
CA GLY A 743 -30.73 -31.25 -16.71
C GLY A 743 -31.70 -30.40 -15.90
N ALA A 744 -31.99 -30.78 -14.63
CA ALA A 744 -32.83 -29.92 -13.79
C ALA A 744 -32.14 -28.59 -13.51
N GLN A 745 -32.89 -27.49 -13.72
CA GLN A 745 -32.44 -26.12 -13.52
C GLN A 745 -32.16 -25.83 -12.06
N ALA A 746 -31.00 -25.26 -11.78
CA ALA A 746 -30.72 -24.66 -10.49
C ALA A 746 -31.51 -23.35 -10.34
N VAL A 747 -32.16 -23.19 -9.19
CA VAL A 747 -32.97 -22.02 -8.84
C VAL A 747 -32.70 -21.58 -7.42
N GLN A 748 -33.15 -20.38 -7.06
CA GLN A 748 -33.20 -19.98 -5.65
C GLN A 748 -34.64 -20.11 -5.12
N HIS A 749 -34.76 -20.54 -3.86
CA HIS A 749 -36.04 -20.51 -3.14
C HIS A 749 -35.84 -20.54 -1.62
N PRO A 750 -36.85 -20.25 -0.78
CA PRO A 750 -36.73 -20.32 0.66
C PRO A 750 -36.13 -21.64 1.10
N ASP A 751 -35.21 -21.60 2.08
CA ASP A 751 -34.66 -22.83 2.70
C ASP A 751 -35.76 -23.53 3.46
N ASN A 752 -36.30 -24.57 2.89
CA ASN A 752 -37.37 -25.39 3.45
C ASN A 752 -36.90 -26.65 4.13
N GLY A 753 -35.54 -26.82 4.25
CA GLY A 753 -34.91 -27.97 4.90
C GLY A 753 -34.89 -29.26 4.09
N THR A 754 -35.36 -29.25 2.82
CA THR A 754 -35.33 -30.41 1.93
C THR A 754 -33.95 -30.68 1.37
N SER A 755 -33.66 -31.91 1.00
CA SER A 755 -32.33 -32.36 0.56
C SER A 755 -31.90 -31.80 -0.79
N ASP A 756 -32.83 -31.30 -1.61
CA ASP A 756 -32.51 -30.62 -2.87
C ASP A 756 -31.87 -29.24 -2.70
N ASN A 757 -31.97 -28.63 -1.48
CA ASN A 757 -31.27 -27.40 -1.08
C ASN A 757 -29.95 -27.63 -0.42
N ARG A 758 -29.50 -28.89 -0.37
CA ARG A 758 -28.27 -29.27 0.37
C ARG A 758 -27.19 -29.74 -0.59
N TRP A 759 -25.99 -29.24 -0.37
CA TRP A 759 -24.88 -29.48 -1.26
C TRP A 759 -23.65 -29.98 -0.45
N ARG A 760 -22.89 -30.91 -1.04
CA ARG A 760 -21.61 -31.36 -0.53
C ARG A 760 -20.49 -30.78 -1.39
N PHE A 761 -19.45 -30.30 -0.75
CA PHE A 761 -18.20 -29.95 -1.42
C PHE A 761 -17.33 -31.21 -1.54
N VAL A 762 -16.94 -31.55 -2.75
CA VAL A 762 -16.05 -32.66 -3.05
C VAL A 762 -14.84 -32.11 -3.82
N PRO A 763 -13.61 -32.12 -3.25
CA PRO A 763 -12.44 -31.65 -3.95
C PRO A 763 -12.20 -32.44 -5.24
N ASP A 764 -11.86 -31.76 -6.32
CA ASP A 764 -11.54 -32.36 -7.60
C ASP A 764 -10.07 -32.75 -7.68
N GLY A 765 -9.83 -33.99 -8.14
CA GLY A 765 -8.47 -34.51 -8.33
C GLY A 765 -7.72 -34.82 -7.03
N ALA A 766 -6.42 -35.05 -7.17
CA ALA A 766 -5.51 -35.19 -6.04
C ALA A 766 -4.98 -33.83 -5.60
N ARG A 767 -5.13 -33.51 -4.33
CA ARG A 767 -4.83 -32.19 -3.75
C ARG A 767 -3.97 -32.33 -2.49
N ARG A 768 -3.21 -31.30 -2.21
CA ARG A 768 -2.60 -31.12 -0.89
C ARG A 768 -3.65 -30.62 0.09
N ILE A 769 -3.56 -31.10 1.31
CA ILE A 769 -4.45 -30.68 2.39
C ILE A 769 -3.61 -29.88 3.38
N ARG A 770 -3.75 -28.54 3.34
CA ARG A 770 -2.92 -27.61 4.10
C ARG A 770 -3.60 -27.16 5.39
N ASN A 771 -2.85 -27.18 6.48
CA ASN A 771 -3.33 -26.68 7.76
C ASN A 771 -3.28 -25.14 7.82
N LEU A 772 -4.35 -24.50 8.28
CA LEU A 772 -4.43 -23.03 8.33
C LEU A 772 -3.49 -22.44 9.39
N ASN A 773 -3.28 -23.11 10.51
CA ASN A 773 -2.42 -22.62 11.60
C ASN A 773 -0.93 -22.66 11.26
N SER A 774 -0.48 -23.71 10.59
CA SER A 774 0.95 -23.94 10.34
C SER A 774 1.39 -23.63 8.92
N GLY A 775 0.46 -23.60 7.95
CA GLY A 775 0.79 -23.54 6.51
C GLY A 775 1.38 -24.84 5.95
N LEU A 776 1.56 -25.89 6.77
CA LEU A 776 2.13 -27.18 6.38
C LEU A 776 1.04 -28.11 5.82
N VAL A 777 1.46 -29.10 5.01
CA VAL A 777 0.53 -30.03 4.35
C VAL A 777 0.53 -31.41 5.03
N LEU A 778 -0.59 -32.14 4.88
CA LEU A 778 -0.72 -33.54 5.29
C LEU A 778 0.22 -34.42 4.44
N GLY A 779 1.13 -35.16 5.10
CA GLY A 779 2.03 -36.10 4.45
C GLY A 779 2.18 -37.40 5.22
N VAL A 780 2.54 -38.46 4.52
CA VAL A 780 2.81 -39.76 5.15
C VAL A 780 4.27 -39.82 5.56
N GLN A 781 4.54 -40.17 6.84
CA GLN A 781 5.89 -40.21 7.38
C GLN A 781 6.81 -41.10 6.54
N GLY A 782 7.92 -40.49 6.05
CA GLY A 782 8.95 -41.18 5.32
C GLY A 782 8.49 -41.81 4.00
N MET A 783 7.43 -41.26 3.39
CA MET A 783 6.80 -41.77 2.16
C MET A 783 6.45 -43.27 2.25
N SER A 784 6.10 -43.74 3.46
CA SER A 784 5.78 -45.13 3.72
C SER A 784 4.56 -45.60 2.93
N THR A 785 4.59 -46.83 2.43
CA THR A 785 3.42 -47.53 1.84
C THR A 785 2.81 -48.58 2.78
N ALA A 786 3.29 -48.64 4.02
CA ALA A 786 2.79 -49.62 5.02
C ALA A 786 1.46 -49.19 5.64
N ASP A 787 0.65 -50.19 6.06
CA ASP A 787 -0.49 -49.91 6.92
C ASP A 787 -0.01 -49.41 8.28
N GLY A 788 -0.75 -48.47 8.88
CA GLY A 788 -0.40 -47.86 10.15
C GLY A 788 0.68 -46.78 10.10
N ALA A 789 1.18 -46.44 8.91
CA ALA A 789 2.16 -45.35 8.79
C ALA A 789 1.55 -44.02 9.24
N PRO A 790 2.23 -43.27 10.14
CA PRO A 790 1.71 -42.00 10.65
C PRO A 790 1.51 -40.94 9.56
N VAL A 791 0.43 -40.18 9.69
CA VAL A 791 0.21 -39.00 8.91
C VAL A 791 0.57 -37.78 9.76
N LEU A 792 1.52 -36.98 9.22
CA LEU A 792 2.11 -35.85 9.89
C LEU A 792 1.82 -34.58 9.10
N GLN A 793 2.00 -33.40 9.70
CA GLN A 793 2.14 -32.17 8.91
C GLN A 793 3.61 -31.97 8.50
N TRP A 794 3.84 -31.53 7.26
CA TRP A 794 5.19 -31.35 6.71
C TRP A 794 5.24 -30.18 5.72
N GLY A 795 6.44 -29.61 5.50
CA GLY A 795 6.64 -28.69 4.38
C GLY A 795 6.41 -29.40 3.06
N ASP A 796 5.67 -28.77 2.16
CA ASP A 796 5.43 -29.37 0.85
C ASP A 796 6.75 -29.45 0.06
N ASN A 797 7.15 -30.66 -0.28
CA ASN A 797 8.36 -30.98 -1.03
C ASN A 797 8.07 -31.49 -2.47
N GLY A 798 6.82 -31.37 -2.91
CA GLY A 798 6.39 -31.78 -4.26
C GLY A 798 6.14 -33.29 -4.44
N THR A 799 6.26 -34.10 -3.40
CA THR A 799 6.09 -35.57 -3.49
C THR A 799 4.64 -36.01 -3.41
N ASP A 800 4.32 -37.19 -3.97
CA ASP A 800 2.95 -37.71 -4.07
C ASP A 800 2.38 -38.17 -2.73
N ASP A 801 3.20 -38.40 -1.69
CA ASP A 801 2.74 -38.72 -0.33
C ASP A 801 2.03 -37.55 0.35
N HIS A 802 2.19 -36.32 -0.19
CA HIS A 802 1.45 -35.14 0.22
C HIS A 802 0.15 -34.90 -0.58
N LEU A 803 -0.14 -35.74 -1.58
CA LEU A 803 -1.33 -35.62 -2.43
C LEU A 803 -2.44 -36.60 -1.97
N TRP A 804 -3.66 -36.09 -1.85
CA TRP A 804 -4.82 -36.84 -1.40
C TRP A 804 -6.00 -36.61 -2.35
N SER A 805 -6.59 -37.66 -2.88
CA SER A 805 -7.83 -37.61 -3.67
C SER A 805 -9.04 -37.98 -2.82
N ALA A 806 -10.14 -37.27 -3.05
CA ALA A 806 -11.41 -37.52 -2.38
C ALA A 806 -12.34 -38.40 -3.23
N VAL A 807 -12.80 -39.51 -2.68
CA VAL A 807 -13.75 -40.40 -3.33
C VAL A 807 -15.01 -40.47 -2.44
N VAL A 808 -16.18 -40.18 -3.01
CA VAL A 808 -17.46 -40.23 -2.30
C VAL A 808 -17.96 -41.67 -2.26
N ASP A 809 -18.30 -42.18 -1.09
CA ASP A 809 -18.97 -43.51 -0.93
C ASP A 809 -20.48 -43.37 -1.12
N ALA A 810 -21.19 -44.52 -1.21
CA ALA A 810 -22.66 -44.58 -1.40
C ALA A 810 -23.45 -43.90 -0.25
N ASN A 811 -22.84 -43.60 0.87
CA ASN A 811 -23.46 -42.91 2.01
C ASN A 811 -23.10 -41.44 2.07
N GLY A 812 -22.42 -40.92 1.06
CA GLY A 812 -22.02 -39.52 0.96
C GLY A 812 -20.80 -39.11 1.80
N TYR A 813 -20.04 -40.07 2.33
CA TYR A 813 -18.78 -39.83 3.01
C TYR A 813 -17.60 -39.81 2.03
N LEU A 814 -16.56 -39.09 2.38
CA LEU A 814 -15.32 -39.08 1.65
C LEU A 814 -14.33 -40.14 2.13
N ARG A 815 -13.64 -40.76 1.19
CA ARG A 815 -12.40 -41.49 1.39
C ARG A 815 -11.28 -40.59 0.89
N LEU A 816 -10.37 -40.18 1.75
CA LEU A 816 -9.17 -39.43 1.37
C LEU A 816 -8.05 -40.41 1.08
N ARG A 817 -7.76 -40.63 -0.19
CA ARG A 817 -6.80 -41.63 -0.69
C ARG A 817 -5.46 -40.94 -1.02
N ASN A 818 -4.37 -41.41 -0.43
CA ASN A 818 -3.02 -40.92 -0.70
C ASN A 818 -2.56 -41.34 -2.10
N ALA A 819 -2.00 -40.41 -2.88
CA ALA A 819 -1.61 -40.66 -4.26
C ALA A 819 -0.39 -41.59 -4.35
N HIS A 820 0.55 -41.53 -3.39
CA HIS A 820 1.75 -42.37 -3.38
C HIS A 820 1.46 -43.82 -3.04
N SER A 821 0.73 -44.04 -1.91
CA SER A 821 0.53 -45.37 -1.39
C SER A 821 -0.77 -46.05 -1.86
N GLY A 822 -1.73 -45.28 -2.39
CA GLY A 822 -3.09 -45.74 -2.71
C GLY A 822 -3.95 -46.08 -1.48
N LYS A 823 -3.44 -45.88 -0.25
CA LYS A 823 -4.14 -46.14 1.01
C LYS A 823 -5.01 -44.94 1.40
N VAL A 824 -5.95 -45.15 2.31
CA VAL A 824 -6.86 -44.10 2.78
C VAL A 824 -6.40 -43.56 4.14
N LEU A 825 -6.77 -42.30 4.38
CA LEU A 825 -6.64 -41.64 5.67
C LEU A 825 -7.55 -42.34 6.66
N GLY A 826 -7.01 -42.73 7.80
CA GLY A 826 -7.73 -43.45 8.86
C GLY A 826 -7.23 -43.09 10.26
N VAL A 827 -7.93 -43.60 11.26
CA VAL A 827 -7.58 -43.42 12.66
C VAL A 827 -6.96 -44.71 13.19
N GLU A 828 -5.80 -44.61 13.87
CA GLU A 828 -5.10 -45.76 14.44
C GLU A 828 -6.01 -46.59 15.35
N GLY A 829 -6.17 -47.89 15.03
CA GLY A 829 -7.01 -48.83 15.78
C GLY A 829 -8.49 -48.44 15.83
N GLY A 830 -9.00 -47.55 14.95
CA GLY A 830 -10.38 -47.11 15.00
C GLY A 830 -10.72 -46.29 16.26
N ALA A 831 -9.71 -45.69 16.93
CA ALA A 831 -9.91 -44.98 18.20
C ALA A 831 -10.75 -43.69 17.96
N THR A 832 -11.59 -43.35 18.95
CA THR A 832 -12.49 -42.18 18.86
C THR A 832 -12.16 -41.11 19.89
N ALA A 833 -11.11 -41.23 20.67
CA ALA A 833 -10.74 -40.29 21.73
C ALA A 833 -9.92 -39.08 21.16
N ASN A 834 -9.90 -37.98 21.92
CA ASN A 834 -8.97 -36.90 21.67
C ASN A 834 -7.52 -37.37 21.71
N GLY A 835 -6.70 -36.95 20.75
CA GLY A 835 -5.32 -37.38 20.61
C GLY A 835 -5.13 -38.70 19.84
N ALA A 836 -6.22 -39.34 19.35
CA ALA A 836 -6.10 -40.53 18.50
C ALA A 836 -5.32 -40.16 17.20
N ARG A 837 -4.28 -40.97 16.94
CA ARG A 837 -3.33 -40.66 15.84
C ARG A 837 -3.97 -40.91 14.48
N ILE A 838 -3.64 -40.08 13.56
CA ILE A 838 -4.03 -40.27 12.14
C ILE A 838 -2.93 -41.07 11.44
N VAL A 839 -3.35 -42.08 10.71
CA VAL A 839 -2.49 -43.00 9.97
C VAL A 839 -3.07 -43.23 8.57
N GLN A 840 -2.27 -43.83 7.68
CA GLN A 840 -2.83 -44.39 6.44
C GLN A 840 -3.08 -45.89 6.63
N TRP A 841 -4.10 -46.43 5.94
CA TRP A 841 -4.44 -47.85 5.99
C TRP A 841 -5.09 -48.34 4.68
N ALA A 842 -5.05 -49.64 4.42
CA ALA A 842 -5.85 -50.24 3.38
C ALA A 842 -7.33 -49.99 3.66
N ASP A 843 -8.11 -49.54 2.65
CA ASP A 843 -9.53 -49.19 2.84
C ASP A 843 -10.36 -50.42 3.29
N SER A 844 -10.78 -50.46 4.53
CA SER A 844 -11.62 -51.52 5.11
C SER A 844 -13.12 -51.19 5.06
N GLY A 845 -13.50 -49.99 4.60
CA GLY A 845 -14.89 -49.55 4.62
C GLY A 845 -15.45 -49.15 5.99
N THR A 846 -14.64 -49.16 7.05
CA THR A 846 -15.02 -48.81 8.41
C THR A 846 -15.23 -47.33 8.65
N ALA A 847 -15.87 -46.93 9.75
CA ALA A 847 -16.21 -45.56 10.05
C ALA A 847 -14.98 -44.65 10.28
N ASP A 848 -13.88 -45.21 10.75
CA ASP A 848 -12.60 -44.52 10.96
C ASP A 848 -11.88 -44.13 9.65
N HIS A 849 -12.30 -44.68 8.49
CA HIS A 849 -11.84 -44.34 7.16
C HIS A 849 -12.79 -43.38 6.43
N ARG A 850 -13.88 -42.93 7.08
CA ARG A 850 -14.92 -42.10 6.49
C ARG A 850 -14.84 -40.68 7.03
N TRP A 851 -14.85 -39.72 6.13
CA TRP A 851 -14.68 -38.30 6.45
C TRP A 851 -15.79 -37.45 5.87
N ARG A 852 -16.05 -36.31 6.50
CA ARG A 852 -16.97 -35.26 6.01
C ARG A 852 -16.21 -33.93 5.97
N LEU A 853 -16.49 -33.11 4.98
CA LEU A 853 -16.04 -31.72 4.98
C LEU A 853 -17.15 -30.87 5.61
N ARG A 854 -16.79 -30.13 6.62
CA ARG A 854 -17.63 -29.12 7.24
C ARG A 854 -17.00 -27.77 6.98
N TYR A 855 -17.72 -26.86 6.31
CA TYR A 855 -17.21 -25.54 6.01
C TYR A 855 -16.90 -24.78 7.31
N GLY A 856 -15.72 -24.23 7.43
CA GLY A 856 -15.30 -23.45 8.58
C GLY A 856 -15.41 -21.96 8.32
N SER A 857 -14.39 -21.40 7.70
CA SER A 857 -14.30 -20.02 7.28
C SER A 857 -13.22 -19.87 6.18
N ASP A 858 -13.22 -18.77 5.47
CA ASP A 858 -12.14 -18.38 4.56
C ASP A 858 -11.73 -19.47 3.53
N GLY A 859 -12.73 -20.21 3.02
CA GLY A 859 -12.49 -21.31 2.08
C GLY A 859 -11.85 -22.56 2.71
N CYS A 860 -11.79 -22.65 4.05
CA CYS A 860 -11.26 -23.79 4.78
C CYS A 860 -12.36 -24.69 5.30
N PHE A 861 -11.98 -25.96 5.52
CA PHE A 861 -12.89 -26.99 6.00
C PHE A 861 -12.35 -27.66 7.27
N ARG A 862 -13.27 -28.05 8.14
CA ARG A 862 -13.02 -29.07 9.15
C ARG A 862 -13.22 -30.44 8.51
N ILE A 863 -12.24 -31.33 8.69
CA ILE A 863 -12.29 -32.70 8.18
C ILE A 863 -12.73 -33.60 9.33
N GLN A 864 -14.02 -33.96 9.35
CA GLN A 864 -14.65 -34.70 10.47
C GLN A 864 -14.70 -36.19 10.19
N CYS A 865 -14.21 -37.00 11.16
CA CYS A 865 -14.30 -38.44 11.10
C CYS A 865 -15.73 -38.93 11.40
N ALA A 866 -16.25 -39.89 10.65
CA ALA A 866 -17.54 -40.51 10.91
C ALA A 866 -17.53 -41.37 12.22
N GLY A 867 -16.36 -41.90 12.54
CA GLY A 867 -16.11 -42.56 13.81
C GLY A 867 -15.90 -41.56 14.95
N GLY A 868 -16.96 -41.26 15.73
CA GLY A 868 -16.87 -40.40 16.91
C GLY A 868 -17.07 -38.90 16.67
N GLY A 869 -17.19 -38.43 15.41
CA GLY A 869 -17.55 -37.07 15.08
C GLY A 869 -16.50 -35.98 15.36
N ARG A 870 -15.26 -36.36 15.69
CA ARG A 870 -14.13 -35.48 15.93
C ARG A 870 -13.49 -35.02 14.61
N VAL A 871 -12.74 -33.94 14.68
CA VAL A 871 -12.07 -33.33 13.51
C VAL A 871 -10.56 -33.58 13.50
N LEU A 872 -9.93 -33.50 12.35
CA LEU A 872 -8.48 -33.46 12.23
C LEU A 872 -7.92 -32.19 12.86
N GLY A 873 -6.91 -32.38 13.72
CA GLY A 873 -6.14 -31.30 14.32
C GLY A 873 -4.67 -31.68 14.40
N VAL A 874 -3.84 -30.75 14.85
CA VAL A 874 -2.41 -30.96 15.03
C VAL A 874 -2.09 -31.01 16.52
N THR A 875 -1.32 -32.01 16.96
CA THR A 875 -0.94 -32.18 18.38
C THR A 875 -0.37 -30.90 18.97
N GLY A 876 -1.02 -30.36 20.01
CA GLY A 876 -0.61 -29.15 20.72
C GLY A 876 -0.60 -27.89 19.86
N MET A 877 -1.41 -27.82 18.81
CA MET A 877 -1.45 -26.70 17.86
C MET A 877 -0.07 -26.37 17.25
N SER A 878 0.80 -27.39 17.15
CA SER A 878 2.19 -27.21 16.69
C SER A 878 2.25 -26.65 15.27
N THR A 879 3.19 -25.75 15.04
CA THR A 879 3.56 -25.26 13.69
C THR A 879 4.85 -25.92 13.17
N ALA A 880 5.41 -26.86 13.91
CA ALA A 880 6.64 -27.55 13.53
C ALA A 880 6.40 -28.65 12.47
N GLN A 881 7.36 -28.82 11.57
CA GLN A 881 7.37 -29.98 10.66
C GLN A 881 7.49 -31.30 11.46
N GLY A 882 6.83 -32.34 10.98
CA GLY A 882 6.82 -33.63 11.63
C GLY A 882 5.85 -33.77 12.81
N ALA A 883 5.06 -32.73 13.12
CA ALA A 883 4.05 -32.83 14.15
C ALA A 883 2.93 -33.79 13.75
N GLN A 884 2.53 -34.64 14.69
CA GLN A 884 1.52 -35.69 14.50
C GLN A 884 0.13 -35.05 14.30
N VAL A 885 -0.57 -35.47 13.26
CA VAL A 885 -2.00 -35.18 13.07
C VAL A 885 -2.84 -36.15 13.88
N VAL A 886 -3.86 -35.64 14.56
CA VAL A 886 -4.69 -36.35 15.52
C VAL A 886 -6.16 -36.03 15.35
N LEU A 887 -7.05 -36.85 15.93
CA LEU A 887 -8.44 -36.48 16.17
C LEU A 887 -8.55 -35.58 17.40
N TRP A 888 -9.42 -34.57 17.33
CA TRP A 888 -9.73 -33.72 18.48
C TRP A 888 -11.18 -33.22 18.42
N ASP A 889 -11.74 -32.90 19.59
CA ASP A 889 -13.01 -32.16 19.63
C ASP A 889 -12.81 -30.78 18.96
N ASP A 890 -13.74 -30.37 18.10
CA ASP A 890 -13.67 -29.08 17.46
C ASP A 890 -13.83 -27.95 18.47
N ASN A 891 -12.74 -27.23 18.73
CA ASN A 891 -12.69 -26.12 19.68
C ASN A 891 -12.60 -24.75 18.96
N GLY A 892 -12.75 -24.72 17.63
CA GLY A 892 -12.75 -23.49 16.82
C GLY A 892 -11.35 -22.94 16.46
N THR A 893 -10.26 -23.63 16.85
CA THR A 893 -8.89 -23.16 16.58
C THR A 893 -8.47 -23.40 15.12
N ALA A 894 -7.47 -22.63 14.66
CA ALA A 894 -7.00 -22.64 13.27
C ALA A 894 -6.32 -23.97 12.88
N ASP A 895 -5.78 -24.73 13.84
CA ASP A 895 -5.17 -26.04 13.59
C ASP A 895 -6.19 -27.12 13.22
N HIS A 896 -7.50 -26.86 13.43
CA HIS A 896 -8.61 -27.72 12.98
C HIS A 896 -9.13 -27.33 11.58
N LEU A 897 -8.60 -26.26 10.99
CA LEU A 897 -9.00 -25.79 9.67
C LEU A 897 -7.98 -26.22 8.61
N TRP A 898 -8.50 -26.77 7.52
CA TRP A 898 -7.72 -27.33 6.43
C TRP A 898 -8.21 -26.79 5.10
N ARG A 899 -7.29 -26.43 4.22
CA ARG A 899 -7.58 -26.01 2.86
C ARG A 899 -7.09 -27.07 1.88
N PHE A 900 -7.90 -27.38 0.90
CA PHE A 900 -7.50 -28.19 -0.25
C PHE A 900 -6.86 -27.26 -1.30
N VAL A 901 -5.62 -27.58 -1.68
CA VAL A 901 -4.81 -26.76 -2.57
C VAL A 901 -4.13 -27.63 -3.64
#